data_9416756fab5000c61f19ac3c5b9f9a53
#
_entry.id   9416756fab5000c61f19ac3c5b9f9a53
#
_cell.length_a   1.000
_cell.length_b   1.000
_cell.length_c   1.000
_cell.angle_alpha   90.00
_cell.angle_beta   90.00
_cell.angle_gamma   90.00
#
_symmetry.space_group_name_H-M   'P 1'
#
loop_
_entity.id
_entity.type
_entity.pdbx_description
1 polymer ?
#
loop_
_entity_poly.entity_id
_entity_poly.type
_entity_poly.pdbx_seq_one_letter_code
_entity_poly.pdbx_strand_id
1 'polypeptide(L)'
;MANGGIIGPPSTVTAAQAEKKTIFKCSGTFTSQPGTTTAKVLVVGGGGAGGKTGGGNGGGGGGGGMLIGCKTISGGTAYAVTVGAKGEYTGPGNTTAGGNSVFDVCGASPGGAATANGGGLGGNNDRNQSGGAGGSGGGGGGAGDCGAGSANQSPSGGLTGFGNAGGPGSPTGTDSAGGGGGAGGAGTAEVGPAFGGDGGIAKSAYDVVGTEFGEAGFFAGGGAGGGNETGMGGYGGAGDGSTPCVNVGSSGNTGKAGTGGGGSANWYSGSGNCGGKGVVIVKEAGQQAQASGVWSMNEVYCQVKSDNWVSAGPAGGPLDFFLVGGGGSGGDGGTGEAGGGGGAGGVVKSYDNLCFTKVDATPGTYCVTVGAGGVPAASGPGGGNTVGGSGGNTIFAYTCTHTAYGGGGGASGGASAPKAGTGGSGGGGNGRCGPGTPGNSTGQAGNTPAIAGSAGGPQGNTGGNGSPPNGNAAGGGGGAGMIGFNGHGSPQNQGGEGGTGVISGVSGGGRFYAGGGGGGVQTTPQVSSGLGGVGGGGQGQKGGPRCSGNGEENTGGGGGGNASGPGSGVCGCGGKGGKGVAFFRSGVGLTAAPGCNTSFYDGEQWVAKFTTTGTLTVGSRSAPSHSFDYLVVGGGGGGNTNQGAGGGAGGYQTSFPGGKKLYLNPGSNVVQVGAGGAGGPYPGYASNGEPSFVGFIESVGGGAGGGNPGMYQGRGQTGGSGGGAGAQGGSNLTRYGRGLVGFDQLQGYPGGSGNSSSGYPGGGGGGANARGGSGPTTSSAGGAGGAGKPNAINPAHPVSEFAGGGGGGAASPSPAAGAGGAGGGGAGGKGPAAGTAGTVNTGGGGGGSMCGPAGVAGGSGIVILRAPGPLGPSYTAAPGTNTKATLPGPAGGCTVLTFTVDGTLTIS
;
A
#
# COMPACT_ATOMS: atom_id res chain seq x y z
N MET A 1 56.54 9.90 45.42
CA MET A 1 56.02 8.54 45.29
C MET A 1 55.58 8.34 43.84
N ALA A 2 56.30 7.56 43.11
CA ALA A 2 55.91 7.24 41.73
C ALA A 2 54.71 6.29 41.80
N ASN A 3 53.54 6.73 41.25
CA ASN A 3 52.42 5.86 41.00
C ASN A 3 52.84 4.89 39.87
N GLY A 4 53.02 3.62 40.22
CA GLY A 4 53.20 2.56 39.23
C GLY A 4 51.95 2.39 38.39
N GLY A 5 51.85 3.22 37.36
CA GLY A 5 50.84 3.03 36.36
C GLY A 5 51.08 1.72 35.64
N ILE A 6 50.08 0.87 35.54
CA ILE A 6 50.10 -0.29 34.65
C ILE A 6 50.22 0.26 33.24
N ILE A 7 51.37 0.00 32.60
CA ILE A 7 51.58 0.36 31.19
C ILE A 7 50.77 -0.67 30.36
N GLY A 8 49.51 -0.34 30.08
CA GLY A 8 48.75 -1.01 29.05
C GLY A 8 49.18 -0.51 27.65
N PRO A 9 48.71 -1.16 26.59
CA PRO A 9 48.91 -0.64 25.24
C PRO A 9 48.36 0.79 25.14
N PRO A 10 48.88 1.63 24.22
CA PRO A 10 48.51 3.04 24.15
C PRO A 10 46.98 3.14 24.06
N SER A 11 46.44 4.01 24.93
CA SER A 11 45.00 4.24 24.98
C SER A 11 44.54 4.85 23.67
N THR A 12 43.52 4.23 23.04
CA THR A 12 42.91 4.73 21.82
C THR A 12 41.47 5.14 22.11
N VAL A 13 41.11 6.30 21.62
CA VAL A 13 39.70 6.71 21.56
C VAL A 13 39.23 6.47 20.14
N THR A 14 38.23 5.60 20.00
CA THR A 14 37.53 5.45 18.72
C THR A 14 36.33 6.38 18.73
N ALA A 15 36.25 7.32 17.79
CA ALA A 15 35.14 8.22 17.66
C ALA A 15 33.84 7.43 17.43
N ALA A 16 32.75 7.88 18.03
CA ALA A 16 31.45 7.31 17.75
C ALA A 16 31.14 7.43 16.25
N GLN A 17 30.74 6.33 15.65
CA GLN A 17 30.25 6.34 14.27
C GLN A 17 28.76 6.05 14.27
N ALA A 18 27.98 6.93 13.66
CA ALA A 18 26.55 6.71 13.49
C ALA A 18 26.29 5.54 12.55
N GLU A 19 25.14 4.89 12.71
CA GLU A 19 24.64 3.96 11.69
C GLU A 19 24.66 4.66 10.33
N LYS A 20 25.27 4.02 9.34
CA LYS A 20 25.36 4.58 7.99
C LYS A 20 24.69 3.66 6.99
N LYS A 21 23.72 4.20 6.25
CA LYS A 21 23.12 3.56 5.09
C LYS A 21 23.70 4.19 3.82
N THR A 22 24.34 3.40 2.99
CA THR A 22 24.88 3.83 1.69
C THR A 22 24.06 3.19 0.58
N ILE A 23 23.53 4.02 -0.34
CA ILE A 23 22.58 3.60 -1.38
C ILE A 23 23.18 3.84 -2.75
N PHE A 24 23.18 2.81 -3.57
CA PHE A 24 23.64 2.87 -4.96
C PHE A 24 22.46 2.71 -5.90
N LYS A 25 22.04 3.79 -6.53
CA LYS A 25 21.08 3.81 -7.66
C LYS A 25 21.80 3.76 -9.01
N CYS A 26 23.12 3.88 -9.01
CA CYS A 26 24.04 3.72 -10.12
C CYS A 26 25.28 2.98 -9.63
N SER A 27 26.00 2.32 -10.56
CA SER A 27 27.26 1.64 -10.23
C SER A 27 28.27 2.60 -9.64
N GLY A 28 29.11 2.12 -8.73
CA GLY A 28 30.06 2.95 -8.00
C GLY A 28 30.94 2.11 -7.05
N THR A 29 31.51 2.76 -6.07
CA THR A 29 32.37 2.13 -5.07
C THR A 29 31.83 2.41 -3.67
N PHE A 30 31.62 1.36 -2.89
CA PHE A 30 31.33 1.45 -1.46
C PHE A 30 32.64 1.41 -0.68
N THR A 31 32.88 2.40 0.16
CA THR A 31 33.99 2.37 1.11
C THR A 31 33.43 2.24 2.51
N SER A 32 33.78 1.13 3.18
CA SER A 32 33.32 0.85 4.54
C SER A 32 33.89 1.82 5.56
N GLN A 33 33.17 2.09 6.64
CA GLN A 33 33.71 2.89 7.76
C GLN A 33 34.88 2.15 8.44
N PRO A 34 35.87 2.86 8.93
CA PRO A 34 36.93 2.25 9.72
C PRO A 34 36.35 1.45 10.90
N GLY A 35 36.84 0.23 11.12
CA GLY A 35 36.37 -0.64 12.20
C GLY A 35 35.11 -1.46 11.90
N THR A 36 34.42 -1.23 10.79
CA THR A 36 33.29 -2.07 10.37
C THR A 36 33.79 -3.47 9.99
N THR A 37 33.27 -4.49 10.65
CA THR A 37 33.57 -5.90 10.36
C THR A 37 32.43 -6.64 9.66
N THR A 38 31.22 -6.13 9.79
CA THR A 38 30.01 -6.69 9.17
C THR A 38 29.08 -5.58 8.72
N ALA A 39 28.39 -5.79 7.62
CA ALA A 39 27.34 -4.90 7.15
C ALA A 39 26.10 -5.72 6.73
N LYS A 40 24.90 -5.16 6.97
CA LYS A 40 23.68 -5.69 6.35
C LYS A 40 23.63 -5.18 4.90
N VAL A 41 23.43 -6.10 3.96
CA VAL A 41 23.46 -5.79 2.52
C VAL A 41 22.15 -6.23 1.87
N LEU A 42 21.61 -5.35 1.05
CA LEU A 42 20.51 -5.61 0.12
C LEU A 42 21.05 -5.39 -1.30
N VAL A 43 20.88 -6.40 -2.17
CA VAL A 43 21.20 -6.31 -3.60
C VAL A 43 19.95 -6.68 -4.37
N VAL A 44 19.47 -5.84 -5.27
CA VAL A 44 18.29 -6.06 -6.09
C VAL A 44 18.63 -5.86 -7.55
N GLY A 45 18.42 -6.87 -8.38
CA GLY A 45 18.60 -6.82 -9.83
C GLY A 45 17.60 -5.84 -10.49
N GLY A 46 17.86 -5.44 -11.73
CA GLY A 46 16.85 -4.68 -12.49
C GLY A 46 15.65 -5.57 -12.85
N GLY A 47 14.44 -5.04 -12.86
CA GLY A 47 13.23 -5.73 -13.30
C GLY A 47 13.20 -5.91 -14.82
N GLY A 48 12.55 -6.96 -15.30
CA GLY A 48 12.34 -7.25 -16.72
C GLY A 48 11.26 -6.35 -17.34
N ALA A 49 11.34 -6.14 -18.65
CA ALA A 49 10.27 -5.44 -19.38
C ALA A 49 9.04 -6.34 -19.55
N GLY A 50 7.84 -5.75 -19.58
CA GLY A 50 6.61 -6.42 -19.96
C GLY A 50 6.58 -6.75 -21.44
N GLY A 51 5.89 -7.84 -21.80
CA GLY A 51 5.75 -8.33 -23.15
C GLY A 51 4.95 -7.36 -24.05
N LYS A 52 5.21 -7.43 -25.37
CA LYS A 52 4.49 -6.67 -26.39
C LYS A 52 3.35 -7.46 -27.02
N THR A 53 2.40 -6.73 -27.57
CA THR A 53 1.27 -7.26 -28.30
C THR A 53 1.29 -6.85 -29.76
N GLY A 54 0.97 -7.75 -30.66
CA GLY A 54 0.73 -7.51 -32.08
C GLY A 54 -0.62 -8.01 -32.54
N GLY A 55 -1.56 -8.23 -31.62
CA GLY A 55 -2.89 -8.75 -31.82
C GLY A 55 -3.40 -9.61 -30.68
N GLY A 56 -2.63 -9.77 -29.61
CA GLY A 56 -3.00 -10.48 -28.39
C GLY A 56 -2.31 -9.86 -27.18
N ASN A 57 -2.31 -10.49 -26.00
CA ASN A 57 -1.80 -9.91 -24.77
C ASN A 57 -0.40 -10.40 -24.41
N GLY A 58 0.47 -9.46 -24.01
CA GLY A 58 1.81 -9.75 -23.51
C GLY A 58 1.83 -10.13 -22.04
N GLY A 59 2.81 -10.93 -21.61
CA GLY A 59 3.05 -11.29 -20.21
C GLY A 59 3.72 -10.15 -19.42
N GLY A 60 3.51 -10.10 -18.10
CA GLY A 60 4.18 -9.16 -17.21
C GLY A 60 5.68 -9.47 -17.09
N GLY A 61 6.53 -8.44 -16.97
CA GLY A 61 7.95 -8.61 -16.67
C GLY A 61 8.19 -9.11 -15.26
N GLY A 62 9.19 -9.98 -15.05
CA GLY A 62 9.60 -10.45 -13.72
C GLY A 62 10.30 -9.36 -12.92
N GLY A 63 10.09 -9.34 -11.60
CA GLY A 63 10.93 -8.55 -10.70
C GLY A 63 12.39 -9.02 -10.70
N GLY A 64 13.34 -8.15 -10.41
CA GLY A 64 14.72 -8.52 -10.19
C GLY A 64 14.86 -9.53 -9.06
N GLY A 65 15.87 -10.38 -9.12
CA GLY A 65 16.24 -11.19 -7.97
C GLY A 65 16.68 -10.31 -6.83
N MET A 66 16.48 -10.79 -5.62
CA MET A 66 16.85 -10.05 -4.42
C MET A 66 17.78 -10.89 -3.55
N LEU A 67 18.86 -10.29 -3.06
CA LEU A 67 19.72 -10.86 -2.05
C LEU A 67 19.69 -10.00 -0.81
N ILE A 68 19.59 -10.63 0.37
CA ILE A 68 19.57 -9.95 1.67
C ILE A 68 20.31 -10.76 2.73
N GLY A 69 21.02 -10.07 3.63
CA GLY A 69 21.69 -10.69 4.76
C GLY A 69 22.84 -9.87 5.32
N CYS A 70 23.57 -10.47 6.24
CA CYS A 70 24.80 -9.89 6.81
C CYS A 70 26.03 -10.38 6.04
N LYS A 71 26.88 -9.48 5.66
CA LYS A 71 28.16 -9.78 4.98
C LYS A 71 29.34 -9.33 5.83
N THR A 72 30.33 -10.20 5.98
CA THR A 72 31.59 -9.84 6.60
C THR A 72 32.37 -8.95 5.64
N ILE A 73 32.83 -7.81 6.10
CA ILE A 73 33.62 -6.84 5.34
C ILE A 73 34.83 -6.35 6.18
N SER A 74 35.79 -5.71 5.54
CA SER A 74 36.93 -5.10 6.23
C SER A 74 36.74 -3.58 6.28
N GLY A 75 36.96 -2.98 7.45
CA GLY A 75 36.85 -1.54 7.64
C GLY A 75 37.86 -0.76 6.78
N GLY A 76 37.44 0.38 6.26
CA GLY A 76 38.26 1.23 5.38
C GLY A 76 38.47 0.66 3.97
N THR A 77 37.88 -0.47 3.63
CA THR A 77 38.07 -1.16 2.35
C THR A 77 37.04 -0.71 1.32
N ALA A 78 37.48 -0.58 0.08
CA ALA A 78 36.68 -0.23 -1.06
C ALA A 78 36.13 -1.47 -1.78
N TYR A 79 34.81 -1.53 -2.01
CA TYR A 79 34.11 -2.62 -2.69
C TYR A 79 33.40 -2.07 -3.93
N ALA A 80 33.68 -2.65 -5.09
CA ALA A 80 33.02 -2.24 -6.33
C ALA A 80 31.55 -2.71 -6.36
N VAL A 81 30.66 -1.82 -6.76
CA VAL A 81 29.20 -2.04 -6.83
C VAL A 81 28.72 -1.83 -8.25
N THR A 82 28.00 -2.81 -8.80
CA THR A 82 27.27 -2.69 -10.06
C THR A 82 25.79 -2.66 -9.78
N VAL A 83 25.07 -1.70 -10.38
CA VAL A 83 23.61 -1.62 -10.31
C VAL A 83 23.02 -2.02 -11.66
N GLY A 84 22.15 -3.04 -11.64
CA GLY A 84 21.50 -3.61 -12.81
C GLY A 84 20.61 -2.62 -13.54
N ALA A 85 20.76 -2.57 -14.87
CA ALA A 85 19.88 -1.80 -15.73
C ALA A 85 18.46 -2.37 -15.70
N LYS A 86 17.47 -1.52 -15.96
CA LYS A 86 16.08 -1.95 -16.21
C LYS A 86 15.99 -2.76 -17.50
N GLY A 87 15.06 -3.69 -17.59
CA GLY A 87 14.63 -4.26 -18.84
C GLY A 87 13.94 -3.19 -19.70
N GLU A 88 14.24 -3.15 -20.98
CA GLU A 88 13.73 -2.13 -21.91
C GLU A 88 12.91 -2.75 -23.03
N TYR A 89 11.97 -1.96 -23.52
CA TYR A 89 11.31 -2.19 -24.78
C TYR A 89 12.02 -1.33 -25.84
N THR A 90 12.68 -1.96 -26.80
CA THR A 90 13.47 -1.26 -27.85
C THR A 90 12.86 -1.34 -29.24
N GLY A 91 11.61 -1.82 -29.36
CA GLY A 91 10.89 -1.91 -30.63
C GLY A 91 10.10 -3.22 -30.78
N PRO A 92 9.39 -3.42 -31.93
CA PRO A 92 8.59 -4.62 -32.17
C PRO A 92 9.41 -5.91 -32.01
N GLY A 93 9.05 -6.71 -31.01
CA GLY A 93 9.69 -7.97 -30.68
C GLY A 93 11.01 -7.91 -29.90
N ASN A 94 11.42 -6.75 -29.43
CA ASN A 94 12.65 -6.56 -28.67
C ASN A 94 12.35 -6.07 -27.25
N THR A 95 11.89 -6.98 -26.39
CA THR A 95 11.86 -6.80 -24.95
C THR A 95 13.11 -7.42 -24.34
N THR A 96 13.66 -6.79 -23.31
CA THR A 96 14.87 -7.30 -22.65
C THR A 96 14.60 -7.66 -21.19
N ALA A 97 15.35 -8.63 -20.69
CA ALA A 97 15.44 -8.90 -19.27
C ALA A 97 16.14 -7.74 -18.53
N GLY A 98 15.97 -7.65 -17.23
CA GLY A 98 16.73 -6.75 -16.37
C GLY A 98 18.20 -7.14 -16.28
N GLY A 99 19.05 -6.19 -15.91
CA GLY A 99 20.49 -6.41 -15.66
C GLY A 99 20.76 -6.89 -14.23
N ASN A 100 21.87 -7.57 -14.02
CA ASN A 100 22.30 -8.01 -12.70
C ASN A 100 22.84 -6.84 -11.88
N SER A 101 22.51 -6.82 -10.57
CA SER A 101 23.20 -5.99 -9.57
C SER A 101 24.20 -6.83 -8.81
N VAL A 102 25.38 -6.26 -8.54
CA VAL A 102 26.48 -6.98 -7.85
C VAL A 102 27.06 -6.10 -6.75
N PHE A 103 27.16 -6.64 -5.54
CA PHE A 103 27.98 -6.08 -4.48
C PHE A 103 29.31 -6.84 -4.40
N ASP A 104 30.42 -6.12 -4.29
CA ASP A 104 31.78 -6.67 -4.25
C ASP A 104 32.14 -7.44 -5.53
N VAL A 105 32.10 -6.76 -6.66
CA VAL A 105 32.35 -7.32 -8.01
C VAL A 105 33.66 -8.11 -8.09
N CYS A 106 34.72 -7.68 -7.35
CA CYS A 106 36.00 -8.35 -7.33
C CYS A 106 36.08 -9.53 -6.36
N GLY A 107 35.03 -9.77 -5.55
CA GLY A 107 34.98 -10.87 -4.59
C GLY A 107 35.98 -10.77 -3.44
N ALA A 108 36.36 -9.54 -3.04
CA ALA A 108 37.36 -9.28 -2.00
C ALA A 108 36.87 -9.64 -0.58
N SER A 109 35.53 -9.66 -0.36
CA SER A 109 34.96 -10.03 0.94
C SER A 109 34.75 -11.55 1.07
N PRO A 110 34.74 -12.09 2.30
CA PRO A 110 34.41 -13.49 2.52
C PRO A 110 33.05 -13.89 1.89
N GLY A 111 33.01 -15.02 1.17
CA GLY A 111 31.85 -15.47 0.42
C GLY A 111 31.78 -14.96 -1.03
N GLY A 112 32.74 -14.10 -1.45
CA GLY A 112 32.85 -13.62 -2.84
C GLY A 112 31.77 -12.60 -3.23
N ALA A 113 31.66 -12.33 -4.53
CA ALA A 113 30.68 -11.40 -5.10
C ALA A 113 29.23 -11.83 -4.81
N ALA A 114 28.39 -10.88 -4.42
CA ALA A 114 26.96 -11.09 -4.24
C ALA A 114 26.19 -10.59 -5.47
N THR A 115 25.71 -11.51 -6.31
CA THR A 115 25.04 -11.21 -7.57
C THR A 115 23.54 -11.46 -7.48
N ALA A 116 22.73 -10.40 -7.57
CA ALA A 116 21.29 -10.46 -7.75
C ALA A 116 20.97 -10.40 -9.25
N ASN A 117 20.34 -11.45 -9.76
CA ASN A 117 20.02 -11.60 -11.17
C ASN A 117 18.93 -10.61 -11.61
N GLY A 118 19.01 -10.14 -12.85
CA GLY A 118 17.93 -9.35 -13.43
C GLY A 118 16.64 -10.15 -13.61
N GLY A 119 15.49 -9.49 -13.58
CA GLY A 119 14.18 -10.09 -13.81
C GLY A 119 13.97 -10.53 -15.24
N GLY A 120 13.23 -11.62 -15.46
CA GLY A 120 12.89 -12.17 -16.76
C GLY A 120 11.96 -11.25 -17.56
N LEU A 121 12.11 -11.20 -18.88
CA LEU A 121 11.19 -10.50 -19.78
C LEU A 121 9.82 -11.17 -19.80
N GLY A 122 8.75 -10.41 -20.00
CA GLY A 122 7.40 -10.92 -20.24
C GLY A 122 7.28 -11.54 -21.64
N GLY A 123 6.51 -12.61 -21.76
CA GLY A 123 6.25 -13.32 -23.01
C GLY A 123 5.54 -12.44 -24.03
N ASN A 124 5.92 -12.58 -25.31
CA ASN A 124 5.32 -11.84 -26.43
C ASN A 124 4.34 -12.74 -27.19
N ASN A 125 3.12 -12.23 -27.44
CA ASN A 125 2.12 -12.97 -28.18
C ASN A 125 2.50 -13.16 -29.66
N ASP A 126 3.05 -12.14 -30.34
CA ASP A 126 3.40 -12.15 -31.77
C ASP A 126 4.38 -13.25 -32.20
N ARG A 127 5.10 -13.86 -31.27
CA ARG A 127 6.14 -14.85 -31.50
C ARG A 127 5.95 -16.15 -30.77
N ASN A 128 4.79 -16.39 -30.15
CA ASN A 128 4.57 -17.55 -29.28
C ASN A 128 5.69 -17.70 -28.23
N GLN A 129 6.07 -16.58 -27.60
CA GLN A 129 7.21 -16.55 -26.69
C GLN A 129 6.79 -16.69 -25.24
N SER A 130 7.27 -17.71 -24.60
CA SER A 130 7.19 -17.90 -23.15
C SER A 130 7.83 -16.74 -22.42
N GLY A 131 7.44 -16.53 -21.16
CA GLY A 131 8.13 -15.64 -20.24
C GLY A 131 9.60 -16.05 -20.09
N GLY A 132 10.50 -15.06 -20.03
CA GLY A 132 11.93 -15.27 -19.82
C GLY A 132 12.27 -15.71 -18.41
N ALA A 133 13.27 -16.58 -18.25
CA ALA A 133 13.87 -16.85 -16.95
C ALA A 133 14.65 -15.63 -16.43
N GLY A 134 14.68 -15.44 -15.12
CA GLY A 134 15.39 -14.33 -14.49
C GLY A 134 15.44 -14.49 -12.98
N GLY A 135 15.96 -13.48 -12.28
CA GLY A 135 15.94 -13.43 -10.80
C GLY A 135 14.55 -13.79 -10.28
N SER A 136 13.50 -13.12 -10.80
CA SER A 136 12.15 -13.67 -10.87
C SER A 136 11.76 -13.80 -12.32
N GLY A 137 10.93 -14.81 -12.67
CA GLY A 137 10.57 -15.14 -14.05
C GLY A 137 9.51 -14.20 -14.62
N GLY A 138 9.51 -13.98 -15.94
CA GLY A 138 8.47 -13.24 -16.65
C GLY A 138 7.19 -14.05 -16.80
N GLY A 139 6.03 -13.40 -16.95
CA GLY A 139 4.75 -14.04 -17.25
C GLY A 139 4.67 -14.54 -18.69
N GLY A 140 3.89 -15.58 -18.96
CA GLY A 140 3.62 -16.11 -20.28
C GLY A 140 2.72 -15.22 -21.12
N GLY A 141 2.89 -15.21 -22.44
CA GLY A 141 2.04 -14.51 -23.39
C GLY A 141 0.62 -15.11 -23.51
N GLY A 142 -0.31 -14.39 -24.12
CA GLY A 142 -1.74 -14.76 -24.18
C GLY A 142 -2.16 -15.72 -25.29
N ALA A 143 -1.26 -16.21 -26.18
CA ALA A 143 -1.59 -17.18 -27.21
C ALA A 143 -0.35 -18.01 -27.58
N GLY A 144 -0.55 -19.28 -27.94
CA GLY A 144 0.50 -20.16 -28.36
C GLY A 144 1.28 -20.79 -27.22
N ASP A 145 2.60 -20.60 -27.19
CA ASP A 145 3.45 -21.13 -26.10
C ASP A 145 3.39 -20.22 -24.88
N CYS A 146 2.45 -20.49 -24.00
CA CYS A 146 2.06 -19.65 -22.87
C CYS A 146 2.86 -19.90 -21.59
N GLY A 147 4.04 -20.53 -21.69
CA GLY A 147 4.87 -20.91 -20.57
C GLY A 147 5.33 -19.70 -19.73
N ALA A 148 5.31 -19.85 -18.45
CA ALA A 148 5.87 -18.89 -17.50
C ALA A 148 7.39 -19.01 -17.45
N GLY A 149 8.09 -17.89 -17.24
CA GLY A 149 9.52 -17.89 -16.97
C GLY A 149 9.84 -18.46 -15.58
N SER A 150 10.92 -19.22 -15.48
CA SER A 150 11.42 -19.74 -14.21
C SER A 150 12.24 -18.71 -13.43
N ALA A 151 12.26 -18.83 -12.10
CA ALA A 151 13.17 -18.06 -11.25
C ALA A 151 14.54 -18.75 -11.18
N ASN A 152 15.61 -17.95 -11.19
CA ASN A 152 16.99 -18.44 -11.11
C ASN A 152 17.81 -17.75 -10.00
N GLN A 153 17.21 -17.00 -9.09
CA GLN A 153 17.90 -16.35 -7.99
C GLN A 153 18.25 -17.36 -6.90
N SER A 154 19.47 -17.81 -6.92
CA SER A 154 20.06 -18.61 -5.83
C SER A 154 20.77 -17.71 -4.80
N PRO A 155 21.06 -18.22 -3.59
CA PRO A 155 21.94 -17.55 -2.65
C PRO A 155 23.29 -17.23 -3.31
N SER A 156 23.84 -16.05 -3.04
CA SER A 156 25.11 -15.59 -3.64
C SER A 156 25.87 -14.68 -2.69
N GLY A 157 27.19 -14.78 -2.67
CA GLY A 157 28.06 -13.96 -1.84
C GLY A 157 27.81 -14.06 -0.33
N GLY A 158 27.30 -15.20 0.15
CA GLY A 158 26.91 -15.38 1.55
C GLY A 158 25.54 -14.80 1.92
N LEU A 159 24.78 -14.23 0.97
CA LEU A 159 23.45 -13.66 1.18
C LEU A 159 22.36 -14.63 0.72
N THR A 160 21.19 -14.56 1.37
CA THR A 160 19.99 -15.35 0.99
C THR A 160 19.34 -14.76 -0.26
N GLY A 161 19.01 -15.63 -1.23
CA GLY A 161 18.39 -15.25 -2.49
C GLY A 161 16.88 -15.44 -2.51
N PHE A 162 16.16 -14.55 -3.21
CA PHE A 162 14.71 -14.56 -3.37
C PHE A 162 14.33 -14.24 -4.82
N GLY A 163 13.43 -15.03 -5.37
CA GLY A 163 12.83 -14.87 -6.68
C GLY A 163 11.85 -16.00 -6.93
N ASN A 164 10.78 -15.75 -7.67
CA ASN A 164 9.75 -16.73 -7.96
C ASN A 164 9.39 -16.72 -9.46
N ALA A 165 8.78 -17.80 -9.94
CA ALA A 165 8.35 -17.95 -11.31
C ALA A 165 7.24 -16.95 -11.68
N GLY A 166 7.12 -16.62 -12.96
CA GLY A 166 5.96 -15.95 -13.50
C GLY A 166 4.73 -16.85 -13.53
N GLY A 167 3.57 -16.30 -13.86
CA GLY A 167 2.33 -17.02 -14.17
C GLY A 167 2.25 -17.42 -15.64
N PRO A 168 1.70 -18.58 -16.00
CA PRO A 168 1.45 -18.94 -17.39
C PRO A 168 0.32 -18.06 -17.98
N GLY A 169 0.32 -17.89 -19.30
CA GLY A 169 -0.78 -17.32 -20.06
C GLY A 169 -1.78 -18.38 -20.53
N SER A 170 -2.79 -17.97 -21.30
CA SER A 170 -3.83 -18.86 -21.82
C SER A 170 -3.39 -19.66 -23.04
N PRO A 171 -3.46 -21.00 -23.03
CA PRO A 171 -3.16 -21.82 -24.19
C PRO A 171 -4.29 -21.87 -25.23
N THR A 172 -5.50 -21.40 -24.91
CA THR A 172 -6.71 -21.64 -25.72
C THR A 172 -7.11 -20.46 -26.62
N GLY A 173 -6.18 -19.53 -26.91
CA GLY A 173 -6.47 -18.40 -27.82
C GLY A 173 -7.40 -17.34 -27.22
N THR A 174 -7.67 -17.41 -25.93
CA THR A 174 -8.27 -16.33 -25.18
C THR A 174 -7.19 -15.33 -24.83
N ASP A 175 -7.36 -14.09 -25.20
CA ASP A 175 -6.37 -13.02 -25.18
C ASP A 175 -5.94 -12.58 -23.77
N SER A 176 -5.50 -13.54 -22.90
CA SER A 176 -5.07 -13.23 -21.53
C SER A 176 -3.69 -13.81 -21.22
N ALA A 177 -2.83 -13.00 -20.65
CA ALA A 177 -1.45 -13.31 -20.37
C ALA A 177 -1.13 -13.41 -18.87
N GLY A 178 -0.10 -14.13 -18.50
CA GLY A 178 0.32 -14.33 -17.11
C GLY A 178 1.05 -13.11 -16.52
N GLY A 179 1.00 -12.94 -15.19
CA GLY A 179 1.78 -11.93 -14.46
C GLY A 179 3.23 -12.37 -14.25
N GLY A 180 4.17 -11.44 -14.19
CA GLY A 180 5.57 -11.71 -13.85
C GLY A 180 5.74 -12.13 -12.38
N GLY A 181 6.73 -12.96 -12.07
CA GLY A 181 7.09 -13.32 -10.69
C GLY A 181 7.70 -12.16 -9.92
N GLY A 182 7.55 -12.16 -8.59
CA GLY A 182 8.21 -11.21 -7.68
C GLY A 182 9.15 -11.91 -6.70
N ALA A 183 9.98 -11.17 -5.98
CA ALA A 183 10.90 -11.76 -5.02
C ALA A 183 10.19 -12.41 -3.81
N GLY A 184 8.96 -11.99 -3.48
CA GLY A 184 8.18 -12.53 -2.36
C GLY A 184 7.15 -13.60 -2.76
N GLY A 185 6.76 -13.68 -4.03
CA GLY A 185 5.78 -14.65 -4.50
C GLY A 185 5.73 -14.76 -6.01
N ALA A 186 5.18 -15.87 -6.49
CA ALA A 186 5.00 -16.14 -7.92
C ALA A 186 3.95 -15.20 -8.54
N GLY A 187 4.09 -14.94 -9.83
CA GLY A 187 3.04 -14.34 -10.63
C GLY A 187 1.88 -15.31 -10.80
N THR A 188 0.66 -14.78 -10.98
CA THR A 188 -0.51 -15.63 -11.19
C THR A 188 -0.73 -15.93 -12.65
N ALA A 189 -1.31 -17.09 -12.93
CA ALA A 189 -1.88 -17.39 -14.20
C ALA A 189 -2.99 -16.38 -14.54
N GLU A 190 -3.39 -16.32 -15.77
CA GLU A 190 -4.64 -15.69 -16.18
C GLU A 190 -5.84 -16.21 -15.37
N VAL A 191 -6.88 -15.40 -15.24
CA VAL A 191 -8.13 -15.78 -14.60
C VAL A 191 -9.28 -15.68 -15.60
N GLY A 192 -9.47 -16.73 -16.40
CA GLY A 192 -10.50 -16.81 -17.44
C GLY A 192 -10.19 -15.91 -18.67
N PRO A 193 -11.09 -15.92 -19.66
CA PRO A 193 -10.80 -15.40 -21.01
C PRO A 193 -10.57 -13.91 -21.14
N ALA A 194 -10.56 -13.15 -20.05
CA ALA A 194 -10.47 -11.71 -20.12
C ALA A 194 -9.51 -11.07 -19.11
N PHE A 195 -9.03 -11.77 -18.09
CA PHE A 195 -8.16 -11.17 -17.06
C PHE A 195 -6.71 -11.57 -17.21
N GLY A 196 -5.84 -10.58 -17.32
CA GLY A 196 -4.41 -10.78 -17.17
C GLY A 196 -4.06 -11.22 -15.75
N GLY A 197 -3.02 -12.06 -15.62
CA GLY A 197 -2.51 -12.49 -14.33
C GLY A 197 -1.88 -11.34 -13.54
N ASP A 198 -2.01 -11.38 -12.22
CA ASP A 198 -1.35 -10.42 -11.33
C ASP A 198 0.15 -10.71 -11.23
N GLY A 199 0.93 -9.65 -11.12
CA GLY A 199 2.35 -9.74 -10.77
C GLY A 199 2.56 -10.30 -9.37
N GLY A 200 3.62 -11.10 -9.22
CA GLY A 200 4.03 -11.67 -7.96
C GLY A 200 4.42 -10.60 -6.93
N ILE A 201 4.10 -10.86 -5.68
CA ILE A 201 4.39 -9.91 -4.60
C ILE A 201 5.88 -9.71 -4.39
N ALA A 202 6.24 -8.55 -3.89
CA ALA A 202 7.61 -8.17 -3.51
C ALA A 202 8.07 -8.88 -2.22
N LYS A 203 9.36 -8.76 -1.94
CA LYS A 203 9.98 -9.18 -0.68
C LYS A 203 10.36 -7.98 0.17
N SER A 204 10.07 -8.07 1.47
CA SER A 204 10.50 -7.06 2.44
C SER A 204 12.02 -7.13 2.67
N ALA A 205 12.66 -5.96 2.68
CA ALA A 205 14.05 -5.75 3.08
C ALA A 205 14.15 -4.86 4.33
N TYR A 206 13.11 -4.83 5.15
CA TYR A 206 12.98 -3.94 6.30
C TYR A 206 14.23 -3.95 7.20
N ASP A 207 14.83 -5.11 7.43
CA ASP A 207 16.00 -5.26 8.31
C ASP A 207 17.26 -4.53 7.83
N VAL A 208 17.33 -4.21 6.54
CA VAL A 208 18.45 -3.44 5.96
C VAL A 208 18.09 -1.98 5.80
N VAL A 209 16.89 -1.72 5.27
CA VAL A 209 16.53 -0.38 4.80
C VAL A 209 15.50 0.31 5.68
N GLY A 210 14.84 -0.41 6.58
CA GLY A 210 13.61 0.08 7.20
C GLY A 210 12.51 0.17 6.15
N THR A 211 11.63 1.14 6.30
CA THR A 211 10.58 1.46 5.33
C THR A 211 10.92 2.66 4.43
N GLU A 212 12.13 3.20 4.53
CA GLU A 212 12.54 4.44 3.89
C GLU A 212 12.75 4.32 2.38
N PHE A 213 13.07 3.12 1.90
CA PHE A 213 13.42 2.86 0.50
C PHE A 213 12.55 1.76 -0.10
N GLY A 214 12.59 1.67 -1.43
CA GLY A 214 11.72 0.77 -2.15
C GLY A 214 10.28 1.26 -2.15
N GLU A 215 9.36 0.36 -1.98
CA GLU A 215 7.95 0.65 -1.71
C GLU A 215 7.66 0.23 -0.27
N ALA A 216 7.93 1.12 0.69
CA ALA A 216 7.93 0.89 2.14
C ALA A 216 8.79 -0.32 2.60
N GLY A 217 10.00 -0.44 2.07
CA GLY A 217 10.89 -1.55 2.38
C GLY A 217 10.68 -2.80 1.53
N PHE A 218 9.71 -2.79 0.60
CA PHE A 218 9.45 -3.88 -0.33
C PHE A 218 10.13 -3.63 -1.68
N PHE A 219 10.68 -4.68 -2.29
CA PHE A 219 11.44 -4.64 -3.53
C PHE A 219 11.09 -5.82 -4.45
N ALA A 220 11.34 -5.62 -5.73
CA ALA A 220 11.29 -6.65 -6.76
C ALA A 220 9.90 -7.31 -6.89
N GLY A 221 8.83 -6.53 -6.97
CA GLY A 221 7.50 -7.01 -7.36
C GLY A 221 7.45 -7.33 -8.86
N GLY A 222 6.62 -8.28 -9.26
CA GLY A 222 6.38 -8.67 -10.65
C GLY A 222 5.37 -7.77 -11.36
N GLY A 223 5.56 -7.51 -12.67
CA GLY A 223 4.64 -6.71 -13.49
C GLY A 223 3.34 -7.45 -13.81
N ALA A 224 2.28 -6.71 -14.07
CA ALA A 224 0.98 -7.25 -14.46
C ALA A 224 0.97 -7.83 -15.87
N GLY A 225 0.25 -8.93 -16.09
CA GLY A 225 -0.07 -9.50 -17.40
C GLY A 225 -1.16 -8.71 -18.12
N GLY A 226 -1.12 -8.73 -19.47
CA GLY A 226 -2.14 -8.13 -20.35
C GLY A 226 -3.41 -8.99 -20.40
N GLY A 227 -4.55 -8.33 -20.61
CA GLY A 227 -5.87 -8.94 -20.75
C GLY A 227 -6.88 -7.87 -21.13
N ASN A 228 -8.13 -8.22 -21.47
CA ASN A 228 -9.22 -7.25 -21.61
C ASN A 228 -9.40 -6.44 -20.32
N GLU A 229 -9.17 -7.10 -19.20
CA GLU A 229 -8.87 -6.49 -17.92
C GLU A 229 -7.45 -6.91 -17.55
N THR A 230 -6.53 -5.97 -17.40
CA THR A 230 -5.14 -6.26 -17.07
C THR A 230 -5.01 -6.67 -15.61
N GLY A 231 -4.05 -7.54 -15.30
CA GLY A 231 -3.69 -7.87 -13.94
C GLY A 231 -3.16 -6.66 -13.15
N MET A 232 -2.99 -6.82 -11.88
CA MET A 232 -2.36 -5.84 -11.00
C MET A 232 -0.86 -6.14 -10.84
N GLY A 233 -0.03 -5.09 -10.84
CA GLY A 233 1.39 -5.25 -10.49
C GLY A 233 1.56 -5.66 -9.02
N GLY A 234 2.59 -6.45 -8.73
CA GLY A 234 2.99 -6.74 -7.35
C GLY A 234 3.52 -5.51 -6.63
N TYR A 235 3.38 -5.44 -5.30
CA TYR A 235 4.07 -4.39 -4.52
C TYR A 235 5.58 -4.47 -4.74
N GLY A 236 6.30 -3.40 -4.38
CA GLY A 236 7.75 -3.33 -4.56
C GLY A 236 8.17 -2.69 -5.87
N GLY A 237 7.35 -1.77 -6.35
CA GLY A 237 7.61 -0.93 -7.50
C GLY A 237 7.34 -1.57 -8.86
N ALA A 238 6.50 -2.59 -8.91
CA ALA A 238 6.04 -3.20 -10.16
C ALA A 238 5.10 -2.27 -10.95
N GLY A 239 5.07 -2.43 -12.27
CA GLY A 239 4.13 -1.75 -13.14
C GLY A 239 2.74 -2.38 -13.07
N ASP A 240 1.72 -1.57 -12.82
CA ASP A 240 0.32 -1.96 -12.98
C ASP A 240 -0.07 -2.00 -14.47
N GLY A 241 -0.92 -2.95 -14.82
CA GLY A 241 -1.45 -3.05 -16.17
C GLY A 241 -2.32 -1.83 -16.55
N SER A 242 -2.37 -1.52 -17.85
CA SER A 242 -3.31 -0.51 -18.35
C SER A 242 -4.71 -1.11 -18.45
N THR A 243 -5.75 -0.34 -18.10
CA THR A 243 -7.14 -0.74 -18.32
C THR A 243 -7.54 -0.61 -19.79
N PRO A 244 -8.36 -1.49 -20.35
CA PRO A 244 -8.79 -1.46 -21.76
C PRO A 244 -9.68 -0.26 -22.12
N CYS A 245 -10.08 0.53 -21.16
CA CYS A 245 -10.91 1.71 -21.37
C CYS A 245 -10.17 2.93 -21.95
N VAL A 246 -8.90 2.79 -22.31
CA VAL A 246 -8.13 3.88 -22.91
C VAL A 246 -7.79 3.48 -24.33
N ASN A 247 -8.39 4.18 -25.29
CA ASN A 247 -8.10 4.02 -26.73
C ASN A 247 -6.59 3.99 -27.00
N VAL A 248 -6.22 3.06 -27.89
CA VAL A 248 -4.97 3.00 -28.67
C VAL A 248 -3.91 4.02 -28.21
N GLY A 249 -2.97 3.58 -27.36
CA GLY A 249 -1.79 4.39 -27.00
C GLY A 249 -1.57 4.69 -25.52
N SER A 250 -2.41 4.24 -24.60
CA SER A 250 -2.06 4.34 -23.18
C SER A 250 -1.06 3.26 -22.78
N SER A 251 0.16 3.69 -22.53
CA SER A 251 1.20 2.87 -21.94
C SER A 251 0.80 2.46 -20.51
N GLY A 252 0.81 1.17 -20.21
CA GLY A 252 0.79 0.67 -18.84
C GLY A 252 1.96 1.24 -18.06
N ASN A 253 2.10 0.88 -16.79
CA ASN A 253 3.10 1.50 -15.92
C ASN A 253 4.45 0.80 -16.01
N THR A 254 5.50 1.60 -16.09
CA THR A 254 6.88 1.11 -15.96
C THR A 254 7.17 0.73 -14.50
N GLY A 255 8.05 -0.25 -14.31
CA GLY A 255 8.58 -0.55 -12.98
C GLY A 255 9.30 0.66 -12.37
N LYS A 256 9.11 0.90 -11.08
CA LYS A 256 9.73 2.02 -10.37
C LYS A 256 11.25 1.87 -10.29
N ALA A 257 11.98 2.90 -10.65
CA ALA A 257 13.44 2.90 -10.59
C ALA A 257 13.96 2.73 -9.15
N GLY A 258 15.01 1.93 -8.96
CA GLY A 258 15.60 1.68 -7.65
C GLY A 258 14.82 0.67 -6.79
N THR A 259 13.90 -0.07 -7.38
CA THR A 259 13.17 -1.15 -6.71
C THR A 259 13.35 -2.51 -7.37
N GLY A 260 13.83 -2.54 -8.61
CA GLY A 260 13.89 -3.78 -9.39
C GLY A 260 12.51 -4.34 -9.78
N GLY A 261 11.44 -3.55 -9.73
CA GLY A 261 10.08 -4.00 -10.09
C GLY A 261 9.95 -4.30 -11.58
N GLY A 262 9.18 -5.34 -11.96
CA GLY A 262 8.88 -5.71 -13.35
C GLY A 262 7.97 -4.69 -14.04
N GLY A 263 8.09 -4.53 -15.36
CA GLY A 263 7.19 -3.71 -16.17
C GLY A 263 5.88 -4.44 -16.49
N SER A 264 4.76 -3.74 -16.57
CA SER A 264 3.49 -4.34 -16.98
C SER A 264 3.45 -4.59 -18.49
N ALA A 265 2.63 -5.53 -18.89
CA ALA A 265 2.25 -5.71 -20.29
C ALA A 265 1.13 -4.74 -20.71
N ASN A 266 1.01 -4.51 -22.01
CA ASN A 266 -0.06 -3.72 -22.60
C ASN A 266 -1.07 -4.60 -23.35
N TRP A 267 -2.27 -4.06 -23.54
CA TRP A 267 -3.34 -4.65 -24.33
C TRP A 267 -3.32 -4.12 -25.77
N TYR A 268 -3.56 -5.02 -26.71
CA TYR A 268 -3.90 -4.89 -28.13
C TYR A 268 -2.98 -4.14 -29.11
N SER A 269 -2.24 -3.11 -28.82
CA SER A 269 -1.33 -2.44 -29.78
C SER A 269 -0.29 -1.55 -29.13
N GLY A 270 -0.16 -1.61 -27.85
CA GLY A 270 0.78 -0.79 -27.08
C GLY A 270 2.19 -1.36 -27.03
N SER A 271 3.17 -0.50 -26.78
CA SER A 271 4.53 -0.87 -26.43
C SER A 271 4.58 -1.54 -25.06
N GLY A 272 5.36 -2.61 -24.88
CA GLY A 272 5.66 -3.16 -23.55
C GLY A 272 6.29 -2.10 -22.65
N ASN A 273 6.08 -2.20 -21.34
CA ASN A 273 6.62 -1.23 -20.38
C ASN A 273 7.97 -1.68 -19.83
N CYS A 274 8.87 -0.72 -19.63
CA CYS A 274 10.16 -0.99 -19.05
C CYS A 274 10.04 -1.51 -17.60
N GLY A 275 10.98 -2.37 -17.19
CA GLY A 275 11.18 -2.69 -15.77
C GLY A 275 11.79 -1.51 -15.00
N GLY A 276 11.86 -1.65 -13.69
CA GLY A 276 12.55 -0.72 -12.80
C GLY A 276 14.04 -1.04 -12.69
N LYS A 277 14.88 -0.02 -12.58
CA LYS A 277 16.31 -0.17 -12.32
C LYS A 277 16.55 -0.85 -10.97
N GLY A 278 17.61 -1.64 -10.84
CA GLY A 278 18.03 -2.27 -9.59
C GLY A 278 18.58 -1.27 -8.56
N VAL A 279 18.97 -1.78 -7.41
CA VAL A 279 19.57 -1.00 -6.32
C VAL A 279 20.50 -1.89 -5.48
N VAL A 280 21.53 -1.28 -4.88
CA VAL A 280 22.34 -1.90 -3.84
C VAL A 280 22.35 -0.97 -2.62
N ILE A 281 22.04 -1.53 -1.44
CA ILE A 281 22.02 -0.77 -0.19
C ILE A 281 22.87 -1.51 0.85
N VAL A 282 23.78 -0.76 1.48
CA VAL A 282 24.65 -1.27 2.53
C VAL A 282 24.39 -0.50 3.81
N LYS A 283 24.03 -1.21 4.87
CA LYS A 283 23.81 -0.67 6.21
C LYS A 283 24.95 -1.12 7.14
N GLU A 284 25.73 -0.17 7.56
CA GLU A 284 26.76 -0.34 8.58
C GLU A 284 26.17 0.02 9.94
N ALA A 285 26.36 -0.85 10.94
CA ALA A 285 25.91 -0.55 12.30
C ALA A 285 26.67 0.64 12.88
N GLY A 286 25.98 1.46 13.64
CA GLY A 286 26.63 2.50 14.44
C GLY A 286 27.62 1.89 15.44
N GLN A 287 28.75 2.49 15.60
CA GLN A 287 29.73 2.13 16.61
C GLN A 287 29.72 3.20 17.70
N GLN A 288 29.57 2.77 18.93
CA GLN A 288 29.71 3.71 20.05
C GLN A 288 31.17 4.11 20.21
N ALA A 289 31.41 5.36 20.59
CA ALA A 289 32.72 5.77 20.98
C ALA A 289 33.19 4.90 22.14
N GLN A 290 34.39 4.38 22.05
CA GLN A 290 35.02 3.55 23.06
C GLN A 290 36.38 4.14 23.45
N ALA A 291 36.58 4.28 24.74
CA ALA A 291 37.88 4.54 25.27
C ALA A 291 38.47 3.23 25.77
N SER A 292 39.58 2.80 25.20
CA SER A 292 40.29 1.59 25.65
C SER A 292 41.54 1.95 26.45
N GLY A 293 41.90 1.12 27.43
CA GLY A 293 43.05 1.31 28.28
C GLY A 293 42.78 2.05 29.57
N VAL A 294 43.85 2.34 30.30
CA VAL A 294 43.81 3.12 31.55
C VAL A 294 44.18 4.57 31.21
N TRP A 295 43.34 5.49 31.57
CA TRP A 295 43.50 6.91 31.29
C TRP A 295 43.86 7.69 32.55
N SER A 296 44.81 8.61 32.45
CA SER A 296 45.03 9.59 33.50
C SER A 296 43.91 10.64 33.52
N MET A 297 43.69 11.25 34.70
CA MET A 297 42.68 12.33 34.81
C MET A 297 42.97 13.48 33.86
N ASN A 298 44.25 13.74 33.55
CA ASN A 298 44.65 14.80 32.63
C ASN A 298 44.33 14.45 31.17
N GLU A 299 44.52 13.20 30.78
CA GLU A 299 44.16 12.72 29.45
C GLU A 299 42.64 12.75 29.27
N VAL A 300 41.87 12.26 30.24
CA VAL A 300 40.39 12.37 30.23
C VAL A 300 39.96 13.82 30.10
N TYR A 301 40.56 14.75 30.89
CA TYR A 301 40.25 16.15 30.81
C TYR A 301 40.56 16.76 29.44
N CYS A 302 41.74 16.43 28.86
CA CYS A 302 42.10 16.89 27.52
C CYS A 302 41.16 16.36 26.44
N GLN A 303 40.77 15.09 26.53
CA GLN A 303 39.82 14.50 25.56
C GLN A 303 38.43 15.09 25.72
N VAL A 304 37.94 15.31 26.94
CA VAL A 304 36.64 15.99 27.20
C VAL A 304 36.69 17.43 26.67
N LYS A 305 37.76 18.16 26.89
CA LYS A 305 37.93 19.53 26.43
C LYS A 305 38.00 19.61 24.90
N SER A 306 38.52 18.57 24.25
CA SER A 306 38.61 18.49 22.80
C SER A 306 37.38 17.85 22.16
N ASP A 307 36.34 17.58 22.94
CA ASP A 307 35.09 16.89 22.52
C ASP A 307 35.33 15.49 21.91
N ASN A 308 36.45 14.87 22.23
CA ASN A 308 36.84 13.54 21.76
C ASN A 308 36.59 12.43 22.79
N TRP A 309 36.18 12.77 24.01
CA TRP A 309 35.87 11.77 25.04
C TRP A 309 34.52 11.12 24.76
N VAL A 310 34.38 9.90 25.25
CA VAL A 310 33.12 9.15 25.19
C VAL A 310 32.03 9.93 25.93
N SER A 311 31.40 10.86 25.26
CA SER A 311 30.20 11.52 25.76
C SER A 311 28.96 10.74 25.32
N ALA A 312 27.89 10.80 26.10
CA ALA A 312 26.57 10.41 25.59
C ALA A 312 26.37 11.17 24.27
N GLY A 313 26.07 10.45 23.21
CA GLY A 313 26.04 10.97 21.84
C GLY A 313 25.34 12.33 21.69
N PRO A 314 25.51 13.02 20.57
CA PRO A 314 25.01 14.36 20.39
C PRO A 314 23.53 14.44 20.75
N ALA A 315 23.16 15.49 21.49
CA ALA A 315 21.79 15.74 21.90
C ALA A 315 20.83 16.03 20.73
N GLY A 316 21.29 15.91 19.50
CA GLY A 316 20.57 16.03 18.23
C GLY A 316 20.93 14.88 17.27
N GLY A 317 20.17 14.71 16.22
CA GLY A 317 20.39 13.68 15.21
C GLY A 317 19.51 13.85 13.98
N PRO A 318 19.74 13.05 12.93
CA PRO A 318 18.95 13.15 11.71
C PRO A 318 17.46 12.91 12.01
N LEU A 319 16.64 13.82 11.49
CA LEU A 319 15.18 13.75 11.57
C LEU A 319 14.63 13.50 10.18
N ASP A 320 14.05 12.32 10.00
CA ASP A 320 13.24 12.05 8.82
C ASP A 320 11.80 12.47 9.04
N PHE A 321 11.14 12.99 7.99
CA PHE A 321 9.74 13.37 8.07
C PHE A 321 8.96 12.96 6.81
N PHE A 322 7.66 12.80 7.01
CA PHE A 322 6.68 12.53 5.98
C PHE A 322 5.43 13.36 6.27
N LEU A 323 5.14 14.33 5.42
CA LEU A 323 4.04 15.27 5.54
C LEU A 323 3.03 15.01 4.44
N VAL A 324 1.75 14.97 4.79
CA VAL A 324 0.63 14.79 3.85
C VAL A 324 -0.37 15.92 4.08
N GLY A 325 -0.67 16.71 3.03
CA GLY A 325 -1.73 17.73 3.07
C GLY A 325 -3.12 17.10 3.21
N GLY A 326 -4.13 17.87 3.57
CA GLY A 326 -5.52 17.42 3.52
C GLY A 326 -5.98 17.20 2.09
N GLY A 327 -6.80 16.19 1.82
CA GLY A 327 -7.40 15.94 0.49
C GLY A 327 -8.49 16.96 0.15
N GLY A 328 -8.71 17.24 -1.13
CA GLY A 328 -9.84 18.04 -1.63
C GLY A 328 -11.14 17.24 -1.58
N SER A 329 -12.29 17.91 -1.49
CA SER A 329 -13.60 17.25 -1.59
C SER A 329 -13.95 16.97 -3.05
N GLY A 330 -14.82 15.98 -3.25
CA GLY A 330 -15.41 15.71 -4.55
C GLY A 330 -16.34 16.84 -4.99
N GLY A 331 -16.54 16.95 -6.31
CA GLY A 331 -17.50 17.86 -6.92
C GLY A 331 -18.94 17.33 -6.84
N ASP A 332 -19.90 18.24 -6.81
CA ASP A 332 -21.33 17.94 -6.90
C ASP A 332 -21.77 17.68 -8.34
N GLY A 333 -22.68 16.75 -8.52
CA GLY A 333 -23.39 16.55 -9.78
C GLY A 333 -24.57 17.54 -9.90
N GLY A 334 -24.52 18.47 -10.86
CA GLY A 334 -25.69 19.26 -11.24
C GLY A 334 -26.77 18.39 -11.88
N THR A 335 -27.97 18.97 -12.19
CA THR A 335 -29.06 18.26 -12.87
C THR A 335 -28.57 17.62 -14.17
N GLY A 336 -28.49 16.31 -14.22
CA GLY A 336 -28.07 15.54 -15.38
C GLY A 336 -26.55 15.51 -15.65
N GLU A 337 -25.71 15.78 -14.67
CA GLU A 337 -24.25 15.82 -14.82
C GLU A 337 -23.52 15.10 -13.70
N ALA A 338 -22.23 14.78 -13.90
CA ALA A 338 -21.40 14.06 -12.96
C ALA A 338 -20.26 14.95 -12.44
N GLY A 339 -20.04 14.98 -11.14
CA GLY A 339 -18.95 15.71 -10.49
C GLY A 339 -17.66 14.90 -10.45
N GLY A 340 -16.52 15.59 -10.59
CA GLY A 340 -15.16 15.03 -10.52
C GLY A 340 -14.75 14.62 -9.12
N GLY A 341 -13.84 13.66 -9.02
CA GLY A 341 -13.21 13.28 -7.76
C GLY A 341 -12.27 14.37 -7.22
N GLY A 342 -12.21 14.55 -5.91
CA GLY A 342 -11.23 15.47 -5.27
C GLY A 342 -9.81 14.95 -5.39
N GLY A 343 -8.85 15.84 -5.59
CA GLY A 343 -7.43 15.53 -5.56
C GLY A 343 -6.94 15.19 -4.15
N ALA A 344 -5.97 14.31 -4.04
CA ALA A 344 -5.33 14.03 -2.77
C ALA A 344 -4.46 15.18 -2.28
N GLY A 345 -4.18 15.23 -0.99
CA GLY A 345 -3.14 16.11 -0.44
C GLY A 345 -1.78 15.80 -1.04
N GLY A 346 -0.97 16.84 -1.20
CA GLY A 346 0.42 16.70 -1.59
C GLY A 346 1.24 16.00 -0.53
N VAL A 347 2.33 15.35 -0.95
CA VAL A 347 3.25 14.63 -0.07
C VAL A 347 4.64 15.24 -0.14
N VAL A 348 5.20 15.53 1.04
CA VAL A 348 6.62 15.96 1.18
C VAL A 348 7.32 14.99 2.12
N LYS A 349 8.50 14.50 1.71
CA LYS A 349 9.29 13.51 2.45
C LYS A 349 10.78 13.80 2.37
N SER A 350 11.51 13.61 3.50
CA SER A 350 12.92 13.95 3.65
C SER A 350 13.88 12.92 3.03
N TYR A 351 13.43 11.71 2.73
CA TYR A 351 14.31 10.56 2.54
C TYR A 351 14.43 10.01 1.11
N ASP A 352 13.56 10.38 0.16
CA ASP A 352 13.62 9.85 -1.22
C ASP A 352 14.48 10.70 -2.16
N ASN A 353 15.03 11.79 -1.70
CA ASN A 353 15.70 12.75 -2.54
C ASN A 353 17.17 12.92 -2.19
N LEU A 354 18.04 12.65 -3.18
CA LEU A 354 19.48 12.84 -3.07
C LEU A 354 19.91 14.31 -2.85
N CYS A 355 19.00 15.24 -3.00
CA CYS A 355 19.24 16.68 -2.87
C CYS A 355 18.65 17.30 -1.59
N PHE A 356 17.90 16.55 -0.77
CA PHE A 356 17.48 17.01 0.56
C PHE A 356 18.60 16.77 1.55
N THR A 357 19.13 17.81 2.13
CA THR A 357 19.88 17.74 3.37
C THR A 357 18.94 17.20 4.44
N LYS A 358 19.28 16.05 5.06
CA LYS A 358 18.58 15.58 6.26
C LYS A 358 18.51 16.74 7.24
N VAL A 359 17.36 16.95 7.81
CA VAL A 359 17.20 17.94 8.88
C VAL A 359 17.88 17.36 10.12
N ASP A 360 18.96 17.97 10.56
CA ASP A 360 19.57 17.60 11.84
C ASP A 360 18.74 18.23 12.97
N ALA A 361 17.94 17.41 13.62
CA ALA A 361 17.07 17.86 14.70
C ALA A 361 17.95 18.27 15.90
N THR A 362 17.94 19.56 16.22
CA THR A 362 18.48 20.05 17.49
C THR A 362 17.42 19.88 18.60
N PRO A 363 17.81 19.70 19.87
CA PRO A 363 16.88 19.71 20.99
C PRO A 363 16.05 20.99 20.98
N GLY A 364 14.71 20.86 21.08
CA GLY A 364 13.81 21.99 21.04
C GLY A 364 12.37 21.59 20.71
N THR A 365 11.50 22.58 20.60
CA THR A 365 10.08 22.39 20.28
C THR A 365 9.74 23.08 18.97
N TYR A 366 9.09 22.35 18.07
CA TYR A 366 8.78 22.76 16.70
C TYR A 366 7.28 22.67 16.44
N CYS A 367 6.73 23.64 15.73
CA CYS A 367 5.31 23.66 15.36
C CYS A 367 5.03 22.73 14.19
N VAL A 368 3.96 21.93 14.31
CA VAL A 368 3.44 21.07 13.26
C VAL A 368 1.97 21.42 13.04
N THR A 369 1.62 21.86 11.84
CA THR A 369 0.23 22.10 11.42
C THR A 369 -0.24 20.92 10.59
N VAL A 370 -1.42 20.37 10.89
CA VAL A 370 -2.04 19.30 10.09
C VAL A 370 -3.20 19.88 9.29
N GLY A 371 -3.16 19.65 7.98
CA GLY A 371 -4.16 20.18 7.05
C GLY A 371 -5.53 19.53 7.20
N ALA A 372 -6.58 20.34 7.26
CA ALA A 372 -7.97 19.85 7.25
C ALA A 372 -8.33 19.29 5.86
N GLY A 373 -9.24 18.33 5.80
CA GLY A 373 -9.84 17.86 4.56
C GLY A 373 -10.77 18.93 3.97
N GLY A 374 -10.87 18.98 2.63
CA GLY A 374 -11.78 19.85 1.92
C GLY A 374 -13.25 19.52 2.23
N VAL A 375 -14.07 20.52 2.40
CA VAL A 375 -15.50 20.38 2.68
C VAL A 375 -16.26 20.47 1.35
N PRO A 376 -17.23 19.58 1.07
CA PRO A 376 -18.09 19.71 -0.11
C PRO A 376 -18.81 21.05 -0.12
N ALA A 377 -18.99 21.61 -1.30
CA ALA A 377 -19.85 22.77 -1.42
C ALA A 377 -21.29 22.41 -1.00
N ALA A 378 -21.98 23.33 -0.35
CA ALA A 378 -23.38 23.12 0.01
C ALA A 378 -24.24 23.01 -1.26
N SER A 379 -24.90 21.86 -1.45
CA SER A 379 -25.85 21.64 -2.53
C SER A 379 -27.12 22.46 -2.28
N GLY A 380 -27.34 23.52 -3.05
CA GLY A 380 -28.63 24.20 -3.12
C GLY A 380 -29.60 23.53 -4.10
N PRO A 381 -30.94 23.74 -3.95
CA PRO A 381 -31.92 23.30 -4.94
C PRO A 381 -31.62 24.00 -6.27
N GLY A 382 -31.11 23.27 -7.25
CA GLY A 382 -30.77 23.82 -8.59
C GLY A 382 -29.38 23.44 -9.08
N GLY A 383 -28.62 22.63 -8.36
CA GLY A 383 -27.26 22.18 -8.72
C GLY A 383 -26.24 23.30 -8.60
N GLY A 384 -25.43 23.26 -7.52
CA GLY A 384 -24.45 24.31 -7.27
C GLY A 384 -23.36 24.36 -8.31
N ASN A 385 -23.13 25.52 -8.89
CA ASN A 385 -21.97 25.84 -9.74
C ASN A 385 -20.68 26.01 -8.91
N THR A 386 -20.49 25.25 -7.84
CA THR A 386 -19.35 25.43 -6.92
C THR A 386 -18.45 24.22 -6.95
N VAL A 387 -17.16 24.46 -7.13
CA VAL A 387 -16.11 23.43 -7.03
C VAL A 387 -16.08 22.83 -5.63
N GLY A 388 -15.73 21.58 -5.51
CA GLY A 388 -15.39 20.99 -4.22
C GLY A 388 -14.32 21.83 -3.47
N GLY A 389 -14.41 21.88 -2.14
CA GLY A 389 -13.43 22.62 -1.33
C GLY A 389 -12.04 22.00 -1.40
N SER A 390 -11.01 22.82 -1.51
CA SER A 390 -9.62 22.35 -1.43
C SER A 390 -9.26 21.92 0.00
N GLY A 391 -8.34 20.99 0.13
CA GLY A 391 -7.76 20.62 1.42
C GLY A 391 -6.82 21.70 1.98
N GLY A 392 -6.55 21.61 3.27
CA GLY A 392 -5.59 22.46 3.99
C GLY A 392 -4.16 21.95 3.88
N ASN A 393 -3.19 22.82 4.09
CA ASN A 393 -1.78 22.46 4.07
C ASN A 393 -1.34 21.79 5.39
N THR A 394 -0.44 20.79 5.28
CA THR A 394 0.31 20.27 6.43
C THR A 394 1.71 20.90 6.42
N ILE A 395 2.11 21.48 7.55
CA ILE A 395 3.30 22.31 7.63
C ILE A 395 4.18 21.86 8.80
N PHE A 396 5.46 21.72 8.54
CA PHE A 396 6.49 21.60 9.57
C PHE A 396 7.39 22.83 9.56
N ALA A 397 7.31 23.61 10.63
CA ALA A 397 8.10 24.80 10.83
C ALA A 397 9.42 24.47 11.54
N TYR A 398 10.49 24.39 10.76
CA TYR A 398 11.88 24.27 11.22
C TYR A 398 12.65 25.50 10.73
N THR A 399 13.98 25.45 10.65
CA THR A 399 14.80 26.54 10.05
C THR A 399 14.33 26.95 8.66
N CYS A 400 13.83 25.97 7.89
CA CYS A 400 13.06 26.18 6.66
C CYS A 400 11.67 25.56 6.87
N THR A 401 10.64 26.21 6.33
CA THR A 401 9.26 25.71 6.39
C THR A 401 9.04 24.66 5.30
N HIS A 402 8.65 23.45 5.71
CA HIS A 402 8.26 22.36 4.81
C HIS A 402 6.74 22.30 4.73
N THR A 403 6.19 22.44 3.52
CA THR A 403 4.74 22.48 3.29
C THR A 403 4.30 21.41 2.33
N ALA A 404 3.43 20.50 2.79
CA ALA A 404 2.64 19.60 1.96
C ALA A 404 1.31 20.28 1.65
N TYR A 405 1.08 20.65 0.38
CA TYR A 405 -0.10 21.39 -0.02
C TYR A 405 -1.37 20.54 0.02
N GLY A 406 -2.50 21.18 0.31
CA GLY A 406 -3.81 20.53 0.23
C GLY A 406 -4.15 20.13 -1.20
N GLY A 407 -4.99 19.11 -1.34
CA GLY A 407 -5.51 18.64 -2.62
C GLY A 407 -6.57 19.56 -3.21
N GLY A 408 -6.65 19.61 -4.53
CA GLY A 408 -7.65 20.41 -5.26
C GLY A 408 -9.05 19.80 -5.21
N GLY A 409 -10.11 20.61 -5.11
CA GLY A 409 -11.49 20.14 -5.17
C GLY A 409 -11.86 19.60 -6.55
N GLY A 410 -12.75 18.60 -6.62
CA GLY A 410 -13.29 18.07 -7.86
C GLY A 410 -14.22 19.07 -8.56
N ALA A 411 -14.26 19.05 -9.90
CA ALA A 411 -15.17 19.90 -10.67
C ALA A 411 -16.64 19.51 -10.41
N SER A 412 -17.51 20.50 -10.26
CA SER A 412 -18.96 20.26 -10.19
C SER A 412 -19.61 20.20 -11.58
N GLY A 413 -20.76 19.53 -11.68
CA GLY A 413 -21.61 19.55 -12.88
C GLY A 413 -22.29 20.91 -13.04
N GLY A 414 -22.53 21.37 -14.26
CA GLY A 414 -23.22 22.61 -14.58
C GLY A 414 -22.61 23.35 -15.75
N ALA A 415 -23.45 23.99 -16.58
CA ALA A 415 -23.00 24.68 -17.80
C ALA A 415 -22.02 25.80 -17.53
N SER A 416 -22.09 26.42 -16.36
CA SER A 416 -21.23 27.52 -15.90
C SER A 416 -20.34 27.10 -14.73
N ALA A 417 -20.22 25.78 -14.43
CA ALA A 417 -19.46 25.32 -13.29
C ALA A 417 -17.96 25.64 -13.49
N PRO A 418 -17.27 26.10 -12.45
CA PRO A 418 -15.83 26.32 -12.54
C PRO A 418 -15.06 25.00 -12.67
N LYS A 419 -13.87 25.08 -13.24
CA LYS A 419 -12.93 23.96 -13.38
C LYS A 419 -12.58 23.37 -12.01
N ALA A 420 -12.15 22.12 -12.00
CA ALA A 420 -11.59 21.50 -10.80
C ALA A 420 -10.48 22.37 -10.17
N GLY A 421 -10.23 22.19 -8.89
CA GLY A 421 -9.16 22.89 -8.17
C GLY A 421 -7.79 22.30 -8.45
N THR A 422 -6.77 23.17 -8.49
CA THR A 422 -5.35 22.76 -8.43
C THR A 422 -4.95 22.55 -6.96
N GLY A 423 -3.87 21.83 -6.71
CA GLY A 423 -3.38 21.59 -5.36
C GLY A 423 -2.16 20.70 -5.31
N GLY A 424 -1.88 20.08 -4.16
CA GLY A 424 -0.85 19.06 -4.03
C GLY A 424 -1.06 17.98 -5.07
N SER A 425 -2.29 17.43 -5.17
CA SER A 425 -2.79 16.71 -6.34
C SER A 425 -4.02 17.43 -6.89
N GLY A 426 -4.23 17.41 -8.19
CA GLY A 426 -5.32 18.11 -8.85
C GLY A 426 -6.66 17.39 -8.79
N GLY A 427 -7.77 18.12 -8.74
CA GLY A 427 -9.13 17.57 -8.83
C GLY A 427 -9.46 17.06 -10.22
N GLY A 428 -10.37 16.09 -10.30
CA GLY A 428 -10.90 15.51 -11.54
C GLY A 428 -11.92 16.44 -12.23
N GLY A 429 -11.98 16.35 -13.57
CA GLY A 429 -12.92 17.10 -14.41
C GLY A 429 -14.33 16.53 -14.33
N ASN A 430 -15.36 17.35 -14.61
CA ASN A 430 -16.78 16.93 -14.64
C ASN A 430 -17.15 16.14 -15.90
N GLY A 431 -18.17 15.27 -15.80
CA GLY A 431 -18.83 14.62 -16.92
C GLY A 431 -20.09 15.39 -17.32
N ARG A 432 -20.23 15.78 -18.63
CA ARG A 432 -21.34 16.59 -19.10
C ARG A 432 -22.14 15.96 -20.23
N CYS A 433 -23.48 16.06 -20.12
CA CYS A 433 -24.42 15.78 -21.20
C CYS A 433 -24.78 17.06 -21.94
N GLY A 434 -24.23 17.31 -23.13
CA GLY A 434 -24.70 18.39 -23.99
C GLY A 434 -23.60 18.95 -24.91
N PRO A 435 -24.00 19.36 -26.18
CA PRO A 435 -23.07 19.98 -27.09
C PRO A 435 -22.79 21.42 -26.66
N GLY A 436 -21.56 21.83 -26.61
CA GLY A 436 -21.17 23.24 -26.70
C GLY A 436 -20.31 23.90 -25.66
N THR A 437 -19.69 23.17 -24.69
CA THR A 437 -18.70 23.82 -23.83
C THR A 437 -17.51 22.89 -23.50
N PRO A 438 -16.36 23.08 -24.18
CA PRO A 438 -15.18 22.20 -24.02
C PRO A 438 -14.36 22.41 -22.76
N GLY A 439 -14.69 23.36 -21.90
CA GLY A 439 -13.73 23.91 -20.93
C GLY A 439 -13.63 23.24 -19.57
N ASN A 440 -14.65 22.55 -19.09
CA ASN A 440 -14.77 22.13 -17.68
C ASN A 440 -14.51 20.62 -17.43
N SER A 441 -14.40 19.84 -18.49
CA SER A 441 -14.10 18.39 -18.40
C SER A 441 -12.63 18.08 -18.13
N THR A 442 -11.74 19.08 -18.09
CA THR A 442 -10.30 18.88 -17.90
C THR A 442 -9.96 18.75 -16.43
N GLY A 443 -9.29 17.65 -16.09
CA GLY A 443 -8.65 17.49 -14.78
C GLY A 443 -7.57 18.54 -14.56
N GLN A 444 -7.37 18.96 -13.33
CA GLN A 444 -6.44 20.05 -13.00
C GLN A 444 -5.06 19.52 -12.58
N ALA A 445 -4.07 20.42 -12.70
CA ALA A 445 -2.69 20.12 -12.38
C ALA A 445 -2.51 19.82 -10.88
N GLY A 446 -1.72 18.82 -10.59
CA GLY A 446 -1.11 18.59 -9.28
C GLY A 446 0.18 19.42 -9.14
N ASN A 447 0.80 19.35 -7.97
CA ASN A 447 2.03 20.08 -7.62
C ASN A 447 1.90 21.61 -7.81
N THR A 448 0.78 22.19 -7.36
CA THR A 448 0.49 23.63 -7.46
C THR A 448 0.25 24.21 -6.07
N PRO A 449 0.96 25.27 -5.68
CA PRO A 449 2.04 25.91 -6.45
C PRO A 449 3.24 24.97 -6.65
N ALA A 450 3.89 25.08 -7.80
CA ALA A 450 5.15 24.40 -8.03
C ALA A 450 6.18 24.97 -7.06
N ILE A 451 6.78 24.11 -6.22
CA ILE A 451 7.83 24.56 -5.30
C ILE A 451 9.12 24.68 -6.11
N ALA A 452 9.48 25.91 -6.45
CA ALA A 452 10.80 26.22 -6.99
C ALA A 452 11.86 25.88 -5.92
N GLY A 453 12.74 24.94 -6.20
CA GLY A 453 13.88 24.63 -5.33
C GLY A 453 13.64 23.55 -4.25
N SER A 454 12.44 23.01 -4.09
CA SER A 454 12.32 21.77 -3.34
C SER A 454 12.88 20.65 -4.21
N ALA A 455 14.00 20.11 -3.80
CA ALA A 455 14.66 18.98 -4.46
C ALA A 455 13.86 17.67 -4.38
N GLY A 456 12.58 17.69 -3.99
CA GLY A 456 11.60 16.63 -4.04
C GLY A 456 10.81 16.74 -5.34
N GLY A 457 10.60 15.63 -6.02
CA GLY A 457 9.73 15.55 -7.18
C GLY A 457 8.32 16.12 -6.90
N PRO A 458 7.39 16.09 -7.86
CA PRO A 458 6.06 16.65 -7.69
C PRO A 458 5.38 16.11 -6.44
N GLN A 459 4.75 16.98 -5.65
CA GLN A 459 4.04 16.60 -4.42
C GLN A 459 2.82 15.71 -4.71
N GLY A 460 2.31 15.74 -5.94
CA GLY A 460 1.19 14.95 -6.41
C GLY A 460 0.98 15.11 -7.90
N ASN A 461 -0.05 14.48 -8.42
CA ASN A 461 -0.29 14.35 -9.84
C ASN A 461 -1.60 15.04 -10.29
N THR A 462 -1.77 15.14 -11.60
CA THR A 462 -2.97 15.71 -12.23
C THR A 462 -4.21 14.84 -11.99
N GLY A 463 -5.38 15.46 -11.91
CA GLY A 463 -6.66 14.77 -11.98
C GLY A 463 -6.99 14.31 -13.42
N GLY A 464 -7.84 13.33 -13.51
CA GLY A 464 -8.35 12.80 -14.78
C GLY A 464 -9.38 13.74 -15.42
N ASN A 465 -9.51 13.70 -16.73
CA ASN A 465 -10.53 14.43 -17.48
C ASN A 465 -11.90 13.75 -17.37
N GLY A 466 -12.96 14.51 -17.40
CA GLY A 466 -14.30 13.98 -17.66
C GLY A 466 -14.45 13.58 -19.14
N SER A 467 -15.49 12.81 -19.45
CA SER A 467 -15.79 12.38 -20.81
C SER A 467 -16.18 13.55 -21.73
N PRO A 468 -15.77 13.58 -23.01
CA PRO A 468 -16.14 14.61 -23.99
C PRO A 468 -17.67 14.66 -24.27
N PRO A 469 -18.17 15.60 -25.06
CA PRO A 469 -19.60 15.88 -25.24
C PRO A 469 -20.42 14.61 -25.52
N ASN A 470 -21.48 14.42 -24.76
CA ASN A 470 -22.36 13.24 -24.63
C ASN A 470 -21.88 12.12 -23.70
N GLY A 471 -20.86 12.37 -22.88
CA GLY A 471 -20.40 11.40 -21.88
C GLY A 471 -20.85 11.79 -20.46
N ASN A 472 -21.43 10.83 -19.76
CA ASN A 472 -22.03 11.01 -18.43
C ASN A 472 -21.08 10.68 -17.29
N ALA A 473 -19.75 10.70 -17.54
CA ALA A 473 -18.75 10.22 -16.60
C ALA A 473 -17.69 11.28 -16.28
N ALA A 474 -17.43 11.53 -15.02
CA ALA A 474 -16.44 12.46 -14.53
C ALA A 474 -15.09 11.81 -14.30
N GLY A 475 -14.01 12.59 -14.34
CA GLY A 475 -12.65 12.15 -14.05
C GLY A 475 -12.40 11.93 -12.56
N GLY A 476 -11.47 11.04 -12.21
CA GLY A 476 -10.97 10.86 -10.86
C GLY A 476 -9.97 11.94 -10.47
N GLY A 477 -9.85 12.24 -9.18
CA GLY A 477 -8.82 13.14 -8.65
C GLY A 477 -7.42 12.52 -8.74
N GLY A 478 -6.38 13.34 -8.85
CA GLY A 478 -4.98 12.88 -8.81
C GLY A 478 -4.62 12.34 -7.42
N GLY A 479 -3.74 11.37 -7.37
CA GLY A 479 -3.09 10.87 -6.15
C GLY A 479 -1.64 11.33 -6.05
N ALA A 480 -1.01 11.16 -4.92
CA ALA A 480 0.41 11.51 -4.79
C ALA A 480 1.33 10.56 -5.58
N GLY A 481 0.90 9.31 -5.80
CA GLY A 481 1.67 8.31 -6.56
C GLY A 481 1.34 8.27 -8.06
N MET A 482 0.09 8.56 -8.45
CA MET A 482 -0.37 8.44 -9.84
C MET A 482 -1.38 9.55 -10.21
N ILE A 483 -1.50 9.80 -11.50
CA ILE A 483 -2.55 10.64 -12.06
C ILE A 483 -3.93 10.02 -11.81
N GLY A 484 -4.95 10.87 -11.75
CA GLY A 484 -6.35 10.43 -11.79
C GLY A 484 -6.72 9.93 -13.18
N PHE A 485 -7.61 8.96 -13.25
CA PHE A 485 -8.05 8.39 -14.54
C PHE A 485 -9.19 9.20 -15.14
N ASN A 486 -9.25 9.19 -16.47
CA ASN A 486 -10.30 9.87 -17.20
C ASN A 486 -11.65 9.16 -17.02
N GLY A 487 -12.74 9.92 -17.02
CA GLY A 487 -14.08 9.36 -17.16
C GLY A 487 -14.32 8.92 -18.61
N HIS A 488 -15.03 7.84 -18.80
CA HIS A 488 -15.37 7.28 -20.12
C HIS A 488 -16.87 7.45 -20.41
N GLY A 489 -17.16 8.07 -21.56
CA GLY A 489 -18.51 8.21 -22.09
C GLY A 489 -19.05 6.94 -22.74
N SER A 490 -20.20 7.08 -23.45
CA SER A 490 -20.81 5.98 -24.22
C SER A 490 -19.82 5.30 -25.19
N PRO A 491 -19.81 3.95 -25.29
CA PRO A 491 -20.76 3.01 -24.68
C PRO A 491 -20.43 2.58 -23.24
N GLN A 492 -19.27 2.94 -22.70
CA GLN A 492 -18.80 2.39 -21.41
C GLN A 492 -19.35 3.12 -20.18
N ASN A 493 -19.59 4.44 -20.27
CA ASN A 493 -20.13 5.28 -19.20
C ASN A 493 -19.55 4.97 -17.80
N GLN A 494 -18.25 5.12 -17.63
CA GLN A 494 -17.52 4.77 -16.40
C GLN A 494 -16.84 6.00 -15.81
N GLY A 495 -17.09 6.27 -14.51
CA GLY A 495 -16.37 7.31 -13.77
C GLY A 495 -14.90 6.98 -13.66
N GLY A 496 -14.02 7.99 -13.81
CA GLY A 496 -12.58 7.85 -13.67
C GLY A 496 -12.17 7.44 -12.26
N GLU A 497 -11.25 6.50 -12.13
CA GLU A 497 -10.69 6.11 -10.82
C GLU A 497 -9.77 7.21 -10.28
N GLY A 498 -9.71 7.34 -8.96
CA GLY A 498 -8.75 8.21 -8.28
C GLY A 498 -7.33 7.68 -8.44
N GLY A 499 -6.36 8.57 -8.58
CA GLY A 499 -4.94 8.22 -8.61
C GLY A 499 -4.48 7.58 -7.31
N THR A 500 -3.59 6.59 -7.39
CA THR A 500 -3.05 5.93 -6.18
C THR A 500 -2.18 6.89 -5.37
N GLY A 501 -2.17 6.70 -4.07
CA GLY A 501 -1.28 7.38 -3.14
C GLY A 501 0.13 6.79 -3.11
N VAL A 502 0.89 7.21 -2.13
CA VAL A 502 2.25 6.72 -1.85
C VAL A 502 2.33 6.06 -0.48
N ILE A 503 3.23 5.11 -0.33
CA ILE A 503 3.51 4.46 0.95
C ILE A 503 4.50 5.33 1.74
N SER A 504 4.26 5.45 3.07
CA SER A 504 5.20 6.08 3.99
C SER A 504 6.10 5.07 4.66
N GLY A 505 7.40 5.31 4.59
CA GLY A 505 8.37 4.60 5.40
C GLY A 505 8.58 5.17 6.80
N VAL A 506 8.27 6.44 7.01
CA VAL A 506 8.47 7.11 8.31
C VAL A 506 7.39 6.72 9.32
N SER A 507 6.20 6.36 8.85
CA SER A 507 5.08 6.02 9.73
C SER A 507 5.28 4.73 10.54
N GLY A 508 6.30 3.94 10.23
CA GLY A 508 6.50 2.61 10.84
C GLY A 508 5.50 1.54 10.35
N GLY A 509 4.48 1.91 9.56
CA GLY A 509 3.50 1.01 8.96
C GLY A 509 3.47 1.15 7.44
N GLY A 510 3.22 0.06 6.72
CA GLY A 510 3.14 0.03 5.26
C GLY A 510 1.81 0.57 4.69
N ARG A 511 1.31 1.69 5.18
CA ARG A 511 0.06 2.28 4.71
C ARG A 511 0.28 3.24 3.56
N PHE A 512 -0.66 3.22 2.59
CA PHE A 512 -0.74 4.24 1.55
C PHE A 512 -1.39 5.52 2.08
N TYR A 513 -0.92 6.66 1.59
CA TYR A 513 -1.42 7.99 1.90
C TYR A 513 -1.66 8.78 0.61
N ALA A 514 -2.55 9.73 0.67
CA ALA A 514 -2.83 10.65 -0.42
C ALA A 514 -3.31 9.96 -1.72
N GLY A 515 -4.35 9.12 -1.63
CA GLY A 515 -5.08 8.59 -2.78
C GLY A 515 -6.17 9.58 -3.25
N GLY A 516 -6.34 9.75 -4.57
CA GLY A 516 -7.35 10.64 -5.15
C GLY A 516 -8.77 10.07 -5.06
N GLY A 517 -9.78 10.91 -5.07
CA GLY A 517 -11.20 10.50 -5.08
C GLY A 517 -11.63 9.99 -6.46
N GLY A 518 -12.57 9.04 -6.51
CA GLY A 518 -13.17 8.54 -7.74
C GLY A 518 -14.19 9.53 -8.34
N GLY A 519 -14.32 9.59 -9.67
CA GLY A 519 -15.29 10.41 -10.38
C GLY A 519 -16.71 9.86 -10.33
N GLY A 520 -17.71 10.72 -10.29
CA GLY A 520 -19.11 10.37 -10.38
C GLY A 520 -19.54 9.91 -11.78
N VAL A 521 -20.71 9.27 -11.90
CA VAL A 521 -21.30 8.90 -13.18
C VAL A 521 -22.83 9.04 -13.14
N GLN A 522 -23.42 9.56 -14.22
CA GLN A 522 -24.85 9.70 -14.31
C GLN A 522 -25.56 8.34 -14.48
N THR A 523 -26.83 8.26 -14.04
CA THR A 523 -27.66 7.05 -14.19
C THR A 523 -28.00 6.74 -15.64
N THR A 524 -27.30 5.79 -16.24
CA THR A 524 -27.75 5.04 -17.41
C THR A 524 -27.64 3.55 -17.09
N PRO A 525 -28.37 2.65 -17.74
CA PRO A 525 -28.12 1.22 -17.57
C PRO A 525 -26.64 0.91 -17.84
N GLN A 526 -26.00 0.07 -17.03
CA GLN A 526 -24.62 -0.43 -17.21
C GLN A 526 -23.49 0.58 -16.94
N VAL A 527 -23.61 1.44 -15.93
CA VAL A 527 -22.58 2.41 -15.55
C VAL A 527 -21.95 2.08 -14.19
N SER A 528 -20.65 2.36 -14.02
CA SER A 528 -19.95 2.28 -12.75
C SER A 528 -19.25 3.59 -12.41
N SER A 529 -19.41 4.05 -11.16
CA SER A 529 -18.63 5.18 -10.66
C SER A 529 -17.15 4.82 -10.47
N GLY A 530 -16.26 5.82 -10.45
CA GLY A 530 -14.84 5.63 -10.21
C GLY A 530 -14.57 5.16 -8.78
N LEU A 531 -13.65 4.22 -8.62
CA LEU A 531 -13.11 3.86 -7.31
C LEU A 531 -12.22 4.98 -6.77
N GLY A 532 -12.18 5.14 -5.45
CA GLY A 532 -11.16 5.95 -4.80
C GLY A 532 -9.77 5.31 -4.95
N GLY A 533 -8.75 6.13 -5.12
CA GLY A 533 -7.36 5.69 -5.18
C GLY A 533 -6.90 5.09 -3.85
N VAL A 534 -6.05 4.08 -3.92
CA VAL A 534 -5.41 3.50 -2.72
C VAL A 534 -4.67 4.60 -1.96
N GLY A 535 -4.84 4.66 -0.66
CA GLY A 535 -4.31 5.75 0.18
C GLY A 535 -5.41 6.67 0.70
N GLY A 536 -6.61 6.13 0.86
CA GLY A 536 -7.73 6.81 1.51
C GLY A 536 -8.63 7.61 0.58
N GLY A 537 -8.55 7.41 -0.74
CA GLY A 537 -9.46 8.06 -1.69
C GLY A 537 -10.90 7.61 -1.52
N GLY A 538 -11.84 8.57 -1.46
CA GLY A 538 -13.28 8.35 -1.42
C GLY A 538 -13.83 7.90 -2.77
N GLN A 539 -14.82 7.05 -2.75
CA GLN A 539 -15.45 6.49 -3.93
C GLN A 539 -16.44 7.46 -4.58
N GLY A 540 -16.44 7.53 -5.91
CA GLY A 540 -17.44 8.25 -6.68
C GLY A 540 -18.85 7.64 -6.53
N GLN A 541 -19.88 8.43 -6.82
CA GLN A 541 -21.28 8.02 -6.75
C GLN A 541 -21.91 7.90 -8.15
N LYS A 542 -22.76 6.91 -8.33
CA LYS A 542 -23.70 6.80 -9.43
C LYS A 542 -24.97 7.57 -9.09
N GLY A 543 -25.49 8.36 -10.03
CA GLY A 543 -26.63 9.25 -9.81
C GLY A 543 -27.70 8.73 -8.85
N GLY A 544 -28.09 9.60 -7.93
CA GLY A 544 -29.07 9.30 -6.87
C GLY A 544 -28.92 10.27 -5.69
N PRO A 545 -29.82 10.21 -4.69
CA PRO A 545 -29.88 11.19 -3.58
C PRO A 545 -28.81 10.97 -2.48
N ARG A 546 -27.81 10.17 -2.72
CA ARG A 546 -26.78 9.84 -1.72
C ARG A 546 -25.52 10.66 -1.91
N CYS A 547 -24.79 10.91 -0.82
CA CYS A 547 -23.44 11.47 -0.86
C CYS A 547 -22.43 10.42 -1.32
N SER A 548 -21.39 10.86 -2.04
CA SER A 548 -20.24 10.02 -2.43
C SER A 548 -19.35 9.70 -1.23
N GLY A 549 -18.44 8.76 -1.43
CA GLY A 549 -17.50 8.32 -0.38
C GLY A 549 -16.59 9.47 0.07
N ASN A 550 -16.41 9.59 1.37
CA ASN A 550 -15.43 10.52 1.94
C ASN A 550 -14.01 10.00 1.76
N GLY A 551 -13.06 10.91 1.63
CA GLY A 551 -11.65 10.59 1.84
C GLY A 551 -11.41 10.15 3.28
N GLU A 552 -10.53 9.17 3.46
CA GLU A 552 -10.24 8.59 4.77
C GLU A 552 -9.46 9.58 5.64
N GLU A 553 -9.88 9.73 6.89
CA GLU A 553 -9.25 10.64 7.86
C GLU A 553 -7.77 10.28 8.10
N ASN A 554 -6.94 11.29 8.23
CA ASN A 554 -5.50 11.17 8.49
C ASN A 554 -4.70 10.43 7.41
N THR A 555 -5.23 10.47 6.16
CA THR A 555 -4.52 9.95 4.99
C THR A 555 -4.26 11.01 3.92
N GLY A 556 -4.98 12.14 4.00
CA GLY A 556 -4.96 13.15 2.93
C GLY A 556 -5.69 12.68 1.67
N GLY A 557 -6.58 11.69 1.77
CA GLY A 557 -7.31 11.14 0.64
C GLY A 557 -8.35 12.13 0.09
N GLY A 558 -8.51 12.21 -1.25
CA GLY A 558 -9.53 13.03 -1.92
C GLY A 558 -10.93 12.43 -1.75
N GLY A 559 -11.97 13.25 -1.66
CA GLY A 559 -13.38 12.83 -1.62
C GLY A 559 -13.91 12.41 -2.99
N GLY A 560 -14.84 11.46 -3.05
CA GLY A 560 -15.47 11.01 -4.29
C GLY A 560 -16.39 12.06 -4.91
N GLY A 561 -16.47 12.12 -6.24
CA GLY A 561 -17.40 12.97 -7.01
C GLY A 561 -18.82 12.38 -7.02
N ASN A 562 -19.83 13.23 -6.98
CA ASN A 562 -21.23 12.84 -7.01
C ASN A 562 -21.83 12.99 -8.41
N ALA A 563 -22.98 12.35 -8.65
CA ALA A 563 -23.78 12.57 -9.83
C ALA A 563 -25.29 12.61 -9.46
N SER A 564 -26.06 13.45 -10.15
CA SER A 564 -27.52 13.47 -10.01
C SER A 564 -28.19 12.67 -11.13
N GLY A 565 -29.29 11.99 -10.80
CA GLY A 565 -30.11 11.30 -11.81
C GLY A 565 -30.98 12.28 -12.60
N PRO A 566 -31.41 11.96 -13.85
CA PRO A 566 -32.35 12.77 -14.58
C PRO A 566 -33.70 12.81 -13.82
N GLY A 567 -34.22 14.01 -13.57
CA GLY A 567 -35.53 14.23 -12.95
C GLY A 567 -35.60 14.08 -11.44
N SER A 568 -34.53 13.78 -10.74
CA SER A 568 -34.49 13.78 -9.27
C SER A 568 -34.19 15.20 -8.76
N GLY A 569 -35.21 15.85 -8.17
CA GLY A 569 -35.01 17.12 -7.48
C GLY A 569 -34.19 17.03 -6.19
N VAL A 570 -33.52 15.90 -5.95
CA VAL A 570 -32.70 15.66 -4.76
C VAL A 570 -31.22 15.54 -5.17
N CYS A 571 -30.44 16.52 -4.79
CA CYS A 571 -29.00 16.53 -5.00
C CYS A 571 -28.29 15.78 -3.86
N GLY A 572 -27.53 14.74 -4.21
CA GLY A 572 -26.53 14.18 -3.31
C GLY A 572 -25.30 15.12 -3.24
N CYS A 573 -24.47 15.00 -2.22
CA CYS A 573 -23.25 15.81 -2.06
C CYS A 573 -21.97 15.06 -2.48
N GLY A 574 -20.97 15.78 -2.95
CA GLY A 574 -19.62 15.26 -3.08
C GLY A 574 -19.07 14.77 -1.74
N GLY A 575 -18.16 13.81 -1.75
CA GLY A 575 -17.50 13.33 -0.53
C GLY A 575 -16.55 14.38 0.05
N LYS A 576 -16.41 14.44 1.37
CA LYS A 576 -15.40 15.25 2.04
C LYS A 576 -14.00 14.72 1.73
N GLY A 577 -12.99 15.59 1.66
CA GLY A 577 -11.59 15.16 1.70
C GLY A 577 -11.20 14.69 3.10
N GLY A 578 -10.25 13.76 3.18
CA GLY A 578 -9.67 13.30 4.44
C GLY A 578 -8.64 14.30 4.97
N LYS A 579 -8.50 14.41 6.29
CA LYS A 579 -7.42 15.20 6.90
C LYS A 579 -6.05 14.70 6.49
N GLY A 580 -5.06 15.60 6.51
CA GLY A 580 -3.66 15.26 6.39
C GLY A 580 -3.08 14.59 7.62
N VAL A 581 -1.79 14.28 7.58
CA VAL A 581 -1.04 13.67 8.66
C VAL A 581 0.43 14.06 8.56
N ALA A 582 1.14 14.10 9.68
CA ALA A 582 2.59 14.26 9.69
C ALA A 582 3.25 13.18 10.55
N PHE A 583 4.37 12.65 10.06
CA PHE A 583 5.23 11.71 10.78
C PHE A 583 6.64 12.23 10.85
N PHE A 584 7.30 11.99 11.97
CA PHE A 584 8.70 12.29 12.20
C PHE A 584 9.40 11.08 12.77
N ARG A 585 10.63 10.82 12.35
CA ARG A 585 11.42 9.67 12.78
C ARG A 585 12.85 10.08 13.07
N SER A 586 13.40 9.64 14.21
CA SER A 586 14.77 9.96 14.62
C SER A 586 15.32 8.93 15.60
N GLY A 587 16.64 8.78 15.63
CA GLY A 587 17.33 8.07 16.70
C GLY A 587 17.28 8.82 18.04
N VAL A 588 16.95 10.12 18.04
CA VAL A 588 16.79 10.94 19.22
C VAL A 588 15.35 10.90 19.70
N GLY A 589 15.10 11.09 21.00
CA GLY A 589 13.75 11.07 21.56
C GLY A 589 12.82 12.10 20.94
N LEU A 590 11.65 11.66 20.52
CA LEU A 590 10.59 12.51 19.98
C LEU A 590 9.35 12.47 20.87
N THR A 591 8.76 13.63 21.12
CA THR A 591 7.47 13.75 21.83
C THR A 591 6.51 14.60 21.01
N ALA A 592 5.31 14.08 20.74
CA ALA A 592 4.22 14.78 20.08
C ALA A 592 3.17 15.24 21.10
N ALA A 593 2.70 16.48 21.00
CA ALA A 593 1.65 17.07 21.82
C ALA A 593 0.66 17.85 20.91
N PRO A 594 -0.62 18.00 21.28
CA PRO A 594 -1.31 17.47 22.46
C PRO A 594 -1.54 15.94 22.40
N GLY A 595 -2.16 15.36 23.43
CA GLY A 595 -2.28 13.93 23.66
C GLY A 595 -3.01 13.07 22.61
N CYS A 596 -3.70 13.68 21.62
CA CYS A 596 -4.23 13.00 20.45
C CYS A 596 -3.16 12.74 19.35
N ASN A 597 -1.99 13.39 19.46
CA ASN A 597 -0.79 13.05 18.71
C ASN A 597 0.02 12.03 19.51
N THR A 598 0.73 11.14 18.85
CA THR A 598 1.36 9.99 19.50
C THR A 598 2.86 9.94 19.24
N SER A 599 3.62 9.45 20.22
CA SER A 599 5.04 9.13 20.06
C SER A 599 5.31 7.71 20.51
N PHE A 600 6.04 6.95 19.71
CA PHE A 600 6.36 5.56 19.98
C PHE A 600 7.80 5.23 19.55
N TYR A 601 8.32 4.13 20.04
CA TYR A 601 9.64 3.59 19.68
C TYR A 601 9.45 2.28 18.91
N ASP A 602 10.08 2.14 17.74
CA ASP A 602 9.89 0.97 16.86
C ASP A 602 10.94 -0.14 17.06
N GLY A 603 11.75 -0.01 18.11
CA GLY A 603 12.88 -0.91 18.42
C GLY A 603 14.23 -0.37 17.95
N GLU A 604 14.26 0.63 17.07
CA GLU A 604 15.47 1.28 16.55
C GLU A 604 15.41 2.80 16.69
N GLN A 605 14.24 3.39 16.44
CA GLN A 605 14.06 4.85 16.38
C GLN A 605 12.74 5.29 17.01
N TRP A 606 12.70 6.56 17.42
CA TRP A 606 11.48 7.21 17.84
C TRP A 606 10.69 7.70 16.63
N VAL A 607 9.37 7.50 16.67
CA VAL A 607 8.43 8.01 15.68
C VAL A 607 7.38 8.88 16.38
N ALA A 608 7.14 10.08 15.84
CA ALA A 608 6.06 10.96 16.27
C ALA A 608 5.02 11.07 15.15
N LYS A 609 3.73 10.85 15.46
CA LYS A 609 2.58 10.93 14.55
C LYS A 609 1.68 12.06 14.96
N PHE A 610 1.35 12.95 14.02
CA PHE A 610 0.43 14.07 14.18
C PHE A 610 -0.81 13.87 13.33
N THR A 611 -1.96 13.77 13.97
CA THR A 611 -3.29 13.75 13.35
C THR A 611 -4.05 15.06 13.57
N THR A 612 -3.50 15.92 14.42
CA THR A 612 -3.96 17.28 14.71
C THR A 612 -2.77 18.21 14.82
N THR A 613 -3.01 19.52 14.61
CA THR A 613 -1.99 20.54 14.82
C THR A 613 -1.43 20.47 16.23
N GLY A 614 -0.12 20.62 16.37
CA GLY A 614 0.55 20.50 17.65
C GLY A 614 2.03 20.86 17.62
N THR A 615 2.77 20.33 18.59
CA THR A 615 4.20 20.56 18.75
C THR A 615 5.00 19.26 18.80
N LEU A 616 6.10 19.22 18.08
CA LEU A 616 7.12 18.19 18.13
C LEU A 616 8.25 18.65 19.06
N THR A 617 8.47 17.93 20.16
CA THR A 617 9.65 18.16 21.00
C THR A 617 10.72 17.12 20.69
N VAL A 618 11.92 17.56 20.38
CA VAL A 618 13.13 16.76 20.17
C VAL A 618 14.01 16.87 21.40
N GLY A 619 14.43 15.73 21.97
CA GLY A 619 15.27 15.74 23.16
C GLY A 619 15.67 14.34 23.61
N SER A 620 16.42 14.28 24.67
CA SER A 620 16.82 13.00 25.27
C SER A 620 15.62 12.22 25.79
N ARG A 621 15.43 11.00 25.33
CA ARG A 621 14.38 10.09 25.80
C ARG A 621 14.90 8.66 25.79
N SER A 622 14.80 7.97 26.90
CA SER A 622 15.18 6.56 26.99
C SER A 622 14.21 5.69 26.19
N ALA A 623 14.74 4.69 25.47
CA ALA A 623 13.91 3.70 24.83
C ALA A 623 12.99 3.01 25.85
N PRO A 624 11.74 2.68 25.47
CA PRO A 624 10.84 1.99 26.38
C PRO A 624 11.39 0.61 26.75
N SER A 625 11.32 0.25 28.02
CA SER A 625 11.77 -1.04 28.55
C SER A 625 10.75 -2.18 28.34
N HIS A 626 9.50 -1.84 28.00
CA HIS A 626 8.40 -2.80 27.89
C HIS A 626 8.19 -3.23 26.44
N SER A 627 8.56 -4.47 26.15
CA SER A 627 8.38 -5.06 24.82
C SER A 627 7.30 -6.13 24.81
N PHE A 628 6.52 -6.17 23.74
CA PHE A 628 5.43 -7.12 23.54
C PHE A 628 5.57 -7.84 22.21
N ASP A 629 5.29 -9.14 22.19
CA ASP A 629 4.83 -9.75 20.96
C ASP A 629 3.38 -9.35 20.74
N TYR A 630 2.97 -9.21 19.48
CA TYR A 630 1.64 -8.75 19.13
C TYR A 630 1.00 -9.58 18.01
N LEU A 631 -0.32 -9.59 18.02
CA LEU A 631 -1.20 -9.89 16.90
C LEU A 631 -2.21 -8.76 16.81
N VAL A 632 -2.27 -8.07 15.68
CA VAL A 632 -3.24 -7.01 15.40
C VAL A 632 -3.98 -7.38 14.13
N VAL A 633 -5.29 -7.51 14.22
CA VAL A 633 -6.17 -7.84 13.10
C VAL A 633 -7.23 -6.77 12.95
N GLY A 634 -7.35 -6.16 11.77
CA GLY A 634 -8.40 -5.18 11.46
C GLY A 634 -9.79 -5.81 11.36
N GLY A 635 -10.84 -5.03 11.34
CA GLY A 635 -12.20 -5.50 11.05
C GLY A 635 -12.32 -5.97 9.60
N GLY A 636 -13.05 -7.06 9.34
CA GLY A 636 -13.32 -7.56 8.00
C GLY A 636 -14.28 -6.67 7.21
N GLY A 637 -14.17 -6.63 5.88
CA GLY A 637 -15.10 -5.91 5.00
C GLY A 637 -16.46 -6.59 4.92
N GLY A 638 -17.52 -5.82 4.66
CA GLY A 638 -18.87 -6.35 4.43
C GLY A 638 -18.99 -7.05 3.07
N GLY A 639 -19.81 -8.10 3.01
CA GLY A 639 -20.23 -8.72 1.76
C GLY A 639 -21.38 -7.93 1.12
N ASN A 640 -21.52 -8.00 -0.20
CA ASN A 640 -22.59 -7.29 -0.91
C ASN A 640 -23.74 -8.23 -1.34
N THR A 641 -24.84 -7.63 -1.75
CA THR A 641 -26.01 -8.36 -2.27
C THR A 641 -26.16 -8.19 -3.78
N ASN A 642 -27.14 -8.91 -4.38
CA ASN A 642 -27.46 -8.89 -5.81
C ASN A 642 -26.25 -9.22 -6.68
N GLN A 643 -26.00 -10.51 -6.87
CA GLN A 643 -24.77 -11.03 -7.49
C GLN A 643 -23.51 -10.65 -6.70
N GLY A 644 -23.69 -10.54 -5.38
CA GLY A 644 -22.70 -9.98 -4.47
C GLY A 644 -21.52 -10.88 -4.23
N ALA A 645 -20.39 -10.24 -4.07
CA ALA A 645 -19.12 -10.86 -3.69
C ALA A 645 -18.88 -10.82 -2.19
N GLY A 646 -17.98 -11.67 -1.73
CA GLY A 646 -17.53 -11.68 -0.35
C GLY A 646 -16.62 -10.51 0.00
N GLY A 647 -16.72 -9.99 1.21
CA GLY A 647 -15.81 -9.00 1.77
C GLY A 647 -14.42 -9.59 2.04
N GLY A 648 -13.38 -8.78 1.89
CA GLY A 648 -12.02 -9.15 2.27
C GLY A 648 -11.84 -9.20 3.79
N ALA A 649 -10.91 -10.01 4.27
CA ALA A 649 -10.53 -10.02 5.66
C ALA A 649 -9.85 -8.73 6.10
N GLY A 650 -9.92 -8.39 7.38
CA GLY A 650 -9.07 -7.37 7.98
C GLY A 650 -7.60 -7.68 7.81
N GLY A 651 -6.78 -6.63 7.77
CA GLY A 651 -5.33 -6.77 7.73
C GLY A 651 -4.82 -7.55 8.94
N TYR A 652 -3.78 -8.34 8.73
CA TYR A 652 -3.17 -9.19 9.73
C TYR A 652 -1.71 -8.81 9.92
N GLN A 653 -1.33 -8.43 11.13
CA GLN A 653 0.06 -8.16 11.50
C GLN A 653 0.42 -8.86 12.80
N THR A 654 1.61 -9.46 12.86
CA THR A 654 2.10 -10.16 14.04
C THR A 654 3.63 -10.13 14.13
N SER A 655 4.15 -10.06 15.35
CA SER A 655 5.55 -10.37 15.65
C SER A 655 5.77 -11.80 16.09
N PHE A 656 4.71 -12.55 16.37
CA PHE A 656 4.82 -13.90 16.93
C PHE A 656 4.68 -14.99 15.86
N PRO A 657 5.61 -15.98 15.81
CA PRO A 657 6.83 -16.05 16.60
C PRO A 657 8.03 -15.34 15.94
N GLY A 658 8.91 -14.74 16.76
CA GLY A 658 10.26 -14.33 16.34
C GLY A 658 10.38 -13.06 15.50
N GLY A 659 9.29 -12.30 15.31
CA GLY A 659 9.31 -11.00 14.62
C GLY A 659 9.72 -9.83 15.52
N LYS A 660 9.70 -8.61 14.94
CA LYS A 660 10.00 -7.37 15.67
C LYS A 660 8.93 -7.05 16.70
N LYS A 661 9.36 -6.83 17.92
CA LYS A 661 8.46 -6.53 19.05
C LYS A 661 7.92 -5.12 19.01
N LEU A 662 6.76 -4.93 19.61
CA LEU A 662 6.17 -3.65 19.92
C LEU A 662 6.74 -3.12 21.27
N TYR A 663 7.17 -1.87 21.29
CA TYR A 663 7.67 -1.20 22.50
C TYR A 663 6.67 -0.15 22.95
N LEU A 664 6.24 -0.21 24.22
CA LEU A 664 5.27 0.71 24.79
C LEU A 664 5.83 1.40 26.04
N ASN A 665 5.40 2.64 26.24
CA ASN A 665 5.78 3.43 27.40
C ASN A 665 4.97 3.02 28.65
N PRO A 666 5.52 3.21 29.85
CA PRO A 666 4.72 3.20 31.08
C PRO A 666 3.56 4.19 30.99
N GLY A 667 2.46 3.89 31.67
CA GLY A 667 1.23 4.66 31.64
C GLY A 667 0.19 4.10 30.69
N SER A 668 -0.73 4.93 30.24
CA SER A 668 -1.87 4.55 29.40
C SER A 668 -1.51 4.52 27.93
N ASN A 669 -1.76 3.38 27.27
CA ASN A 669 -1.57 3.17 25.83
C ASN A 669 -2.92 2.82 25.20
N VAL A 670 -3.34 3.58 24.22
CA VAL A 670 -4.62 3.36 23.51
C VAL A 670 -4.52 2.13 22.61
N VAL A 671 -5.57 1.30 22.66
CA VAL A 671 -5.77 0.16 21.78
C VAL A 671 -7.12 0.34 21.08
N GLN A 672 -7.11 0.33 19.75
CA GLN A 672 -8.34 0.36 18.95
C GLN A 672 -8.57 -1.01 18.32
N VAL A 673 -9.80 -1.47 18.36
CA VAL A 673 -10.25 -2.70 17.71
C VAL A 673 -11.27 -2.35 16.64
N GLY A 674 -10.89 -2.52 15.37
CA GLY A 674 -11.72 -2.12 14.24
C GLY A 674 -13.03 -2.89 14.15
N ALA A 675 -14.15 -2.19 13.95
CA ALA A 675 -15.43 -2.80 13.67
C ALA A 675 -15.44 -3.46 12.28
N GLY A 676 -16.23 -4.50 12.12
CA GLY A 676 -16.52 -5.09 10.82
C GLY A 676 -17.33 -4.14 9.93
N GLY A 677 -17.04 -4.12 8.63
CA GLY A 677 -17.77 -3.34 7.64
C GLY A 677 -19.22 -3.80 7.52
N ALA A 678 -20.16 -2.87 7.36
CA ALA A 678 -21.57 -3.20 7.15
C ALA A 678 -21.77 -3.91 5.81
N GLY A 679 -22.68 -4.87 5.77
CA GLY A 679 -23.11 -5.50 4.54
C GLY A 679 -23.88 -4.53 3.64
N GLY A 680 -23.77 -4.70 2.31
CA GLY A 680 -24.46 -3.84 1.36
C GLY A 680 -25.96 -4.07 1.35
N PRO A 681 -26.80 -3.07 1.67
CA PRO A 681 -28.24 -3.19 1.47
C PRO A 681 -28.58 -3.11 -0.03
N TYR A 682 -29.73 -3.63 -0.42
CA TYR A 682 -30.24 -3.42 -1.78
C TYR A 682 -31.25 -2.26 -1.80
N PRO A 683 -31.09 -1.28 -2.64
CA PRO A 683 -29.89 -0.90 -3.44
C PRO A 683 -28.84 -0.17 -2.58
N GLY A 684 -27.58 -0.61 -2.59
CA GLY A 684 -26.51 0.05 -1.82
C GLY A 684 -25.16 -0.67 -1.86
N TYR A 685 -24.23 -0.18 -1.07
CA TYR A 685 -22.86 -0.67 -1.02
C TYR A 685 -22.54 -1.28 0.34
N ALA A 686 -21.72 -2.29 0.32
CA ALA A 686 -21.02 -2.74 1.50
C ALA A 686 -19.91 -1.72 1.88
N SER A 687 -19.54 -1.69 3.14
CA SER A 687 -18.44 -0.85 3.63
C SER A 687 -17.19 -1.66 3.95
N ASN A 688 -16.05 -1.00 3.84
CA ASN A 688 -14.79 -1.53 4.37
C ASN A 688 -14.90 -1.72 5.89
N GLY A 689 -14.11 -2.66 6.42
CA GLY A 689 -13.89 -2.73 7.86
C GLY A 689 -13.06 -1.55 8.37
N GLU A 690 -13.05 -1.37 9.68
CA GLU A 690 -12.24 -0.35 10.33
C GLU A 690 -10.86 -0.90 10.73
N PRO A 691 -9.85 -0.03 10.84
CA PRO A 691 -8.52 -0.46 11.26
C PRO A 691 -8.46 -0.80 12.77
N SER A 692 -7.60 -1.76 13.13
CA SER A 692 -7.17 -1.97 14.51
C SER A 692 -5.75 -1.46 14.69
N PHE A 693 -5.44 -0.85 15.85
CA PHE A 693 -4.08 -0.42 16.13
C PHE A 693 -3.69 -0.49 17.61
N VAL A 694 -2.39 -0.59 17.85
CA VAL A 694 -1.75 -0.38 19.15
C VAL A 694 -0.33 0.17 18.92
N GLY A 695 0.03 1.25 19.59
CA GLY A 695 1.30 1.94 19.33
C GLY A 695 1.42 2.39 17.89
N PHE A 696 2.43 1.88 17.19
CA PHE A 696 2.64 2.16 15.76
C PHE A 696 2.11 1.05 14.82
N ILE A 697 1.72 -0.10 15.35
CA ILE A 697 1.18 -1.20 14.56
C ILE A 697 -0.28 -0.91 14.22
N GLU A 698 -0.56 -0.76 12.94
CA GLU A 698 -1.91 -0.54 12.43
C GLU A 698 -2.26 -1.59 11.36
N SER A 699 -3.28 -2.37 11.60
CA SER A 699 -3.84 -3.32 10.64
C SER A 699 -5.09 -2.72 10.01
N VAL A 700 -5.05 -2.50 8.70
CA VAL A 700 -6.13 -1.84 7.94
C VAL A 700 -7.37 -2.74 7.88
N GLY A 701 -8.55 -2.14 7.84
CA GLY A 701 -9.79 -2.90 7.65
C GLY A 701 -9.85 -3.62 6.31
N GLY A 702 -10.61 -4.70 6.23
CA GLY A 702 -10.83 -5.48 5.01
C GLY A 702 -11.64 -4.70 3.97
N GLY A 703 -11.39 -4.95 2.69
CA GLY A 703 -12.11 -4.33 1.59
C GLY A 703 -13.54 -4.88 1.42
N ALA A 704 -14.51 -4.02 1.14
CA ALA A 704 -15.90 -4.42 0.88
C ALA A 704 -16.03 -5.24 -0.41
N GLY A 705 -16.95 -6.19 -0.44
CA GLY A 705 -17.31 -6.98 -1.62
C GLY A 705 -18.07 -6.16 -2.65
N GLY A 706 -17.83 -6.42 -3.94
CA GLY A 706 -18.58 -5.84 -5.05
C GLY A 706 -19.99 -6.42 -5.17
N GLY A 707 -20.94 -5.63 -5.69
CA GLY A 707 -22.31 -6.05 -6.00
C GLY A 707 -22.57 -6.12 -7.50
N ASN A 708 -23.85 -6.06 -7.91
CA ASN A 708 -24.23 -6.07 -9.33
C ASN A 708 -23.73 -4.81 -10.07
N PRO A 709 -22.88 -4.95 -11.08
CA PRO A 709 -22.35 -3.83 -11.85
C PRO A 709 -23.40 -3.06 -12.64
N GLY A 710 -24.48 -3.70 -13.06
CA GLY A 710 -25.56 -3.06 -13.82
C GLY A 710 -26.36 -2.02 -13.03
N MET A 711 -26.37 -2.14 -11.72
CA MET A 711 -27.08 -1.21 -10.82
C MET A 711 -26.13 -0.53 -9.83
N TYR A 712 -25.08 -1.21 -9.39
CA TYR A 712 -24.14 -0.77 -8.37
C TYR A 712 -22.76 -1.37 -8.65
N GLN A 713 -21.72 -0.90 -7.97
CA GLN A 713 -20.35 -1.26 -8.24
C GLN A 713 -20.06 -2.77 -8.15
N GLY A 714 -19.77 -3.37 -9.28
CA GLY A 714 -19.29 -4.76 -9.35
C GLY A 714 -17.89 -4.99 -8.80
N ARG A 715 -17.15 -3.91 -8.46
CA ARG A 715 -15.75 -3.99 -8.05
C ARG A 715 -15.58 -4.17 -6.55
N GLY A 716 -14.72 -5.09 -6.16
CA GLY A 716 -14.27 -5.23 -4.78
C GLY A 716 -13.37 -4.07 -4.36
N GLN A 717 -13.46 -3.67 -3.09
CA GLN A 717 -12.66 -2.59 -2.50
C GLN A 717 -11.29 -3.10 -2.04
N THR A 718 -10.31 -2.21 -2.10
CA THR A 718 -8.99 -2.45 -1.49
C THR A 718 -9.10 -2.35 0.03
N GLY A 719 -8.37 -3.19 0.73
CA GLY A 719 -8.29 -3.20 2.20
C GLY A 719 -7.11 -4.00 2.71
N GLY A 720 -7.06 -4.32 3.98
CA GLY A 720 -6.05 -5.22 4.56
C GLY A 720 -5.94 -6.48 3.72
N SER A 721 -7.10 -7.15 3.47
CA SER A 721 -7.31 -8.05 2.34
C SER A 721 -8.37 -7.47 1.43
N GLY A 722 -8.28 -7.69 0.12
CA GLY A 722 -9.19 -7.10 -0.86
C GLY A 722 -10.55 -7.79 -0.91
N GLY A 723 -11.64 -7.04 -1.16
CA GLY A 723 -12.98 -7.59 -1.43
C GLY A 723 -13.05 -8.31 -2.78
N GLY A 724 -13.89 -9.33 -2.90
CA GLY A 724 -14.20 -10.01 -4.15
C GLY A 724 -14.98 -9.12 -5.11
N ALA A 725 -14.96 -9.44 -6.41
CA ALA A 725 -15.74 -8.77 -7.44
C ALA A 725 -17.14 -9.39 -7.61
N GLY A 726 -18.16 -8.57 -7.76
CA GLY A 726 -19.51 -9.01 -8.10
C GLY A 726 -19.60 -9.57 -9.52
N ALA A 727 -20.58 -10.40 -9.80
CA ALA A 727 -20.83 -10.97 -11.12
C ALA A 727 -21.70 -10.05 -11.98
N GLN A 728 -21.56 -10.09 -13.33
CA GLN A 728 -22.40 -9.34 -14.26
C GLN A 728 -22.78 -10.17 -15.47
N GLY A 729 -24.05 -9.98 -15.92
CA GLY A 729 -24.52 -10.41 -17.24
C GLY A 729 -24.01 -9.44 -18.32
N GLY A 730 -23.10 -9.87 -19.15
CA GLY A 730 -22.51 -9.05 -20.23
C GLY A 730 -20.96 -9.05 -20.18
N SER A 731 -20.35 -8.43 -21.16
CA SER A 731 -18.90 -8.45 -21.41
C SER A 731 -18.06 -7.59 -20.42
N ASN A 732 -18.67 -6.95 -19.42
CA ASN A 732 -17.94 -6.11 -18.48
C ASN A 732 -17.60 -6.88 -17.19
N LEU A 733 -16.41 -7.40 -17.15
CA LEU A 733 -15.87 -8.12 -16.01
C LEU A 733 -15.46 -7.13 -14.89
N THR A 734 -15.73 -7.51 -13.67
CA THR A 734 -15.53 -6.64 -12.51
C THR A 734 -14.26 -6.99 -11.75
N ARG A 735 -13.52 -5.96 -11.33
CA ARG A 735 -12.25 -6.12 -10.61
C ARG A 735 -12.47 -6.37 -9.11
N TYR A 736 -11.64 -7.23 -8.56
CA TYR A 736 -11.50 -7.44 -7.13
C TYR A 736 -10.62 -6.37 -6.48
N GLY A 737 -10.76 -6.22 -5.16
CA GLY A 737 -9.90 -5.33 -4.36
C GLY A 737 -8.52 -5.92 -4.10
N ARG A 738 -7.53 -5.05 -3.88
CA ARG A 738 -6.17 -5.44 -3.49
C ARG A 738 -6.07 -5.70 -1.98
N GLY A 739 -5.15 -6.59 -1.58
CA GLY A 739 -4.62 -6.63 -0.23
C GLY A 739 -3.50 -5.60 -0.06
N LEU A 740 -3.32 -5.08 1.13
CA LEU A 740 -2.30 -4.07 1.46
C LEU A 740 -1.06 -4.67 2.15
N VAL A 741 0.04 -3.94 2.12
CA VAL A 741 1.25 -4.26 2.88
C VAL A 741 1.19 -3.64 4.27
N GLY A 742 1.85 -4.28 5.25
CA GLY A 742 1.99 -3.79 6.62
C GLY A 742 3.42 -3.33 6.92
N PHE A 743 3.76 -3.33 8.20
CA PHE A 743 5.04 -2.84 8.71
C PHE A 743 6.26 -3.56 8.09
N ASP A 744 6.25 -4.89 8.05
CA ASP A 744 7.31 -5.72 7.47
C ASP A 744 6.74 -6.93 6.71
N GLN A 745 5.43 -7.01 6.57
CA GLN A 745 4.71 -8.15 6.01
C GLN A 745 3.48 -7.71 5.20
N LEU A 746 3.02 -8.58 4.32
CA LEU A 746 1.75 -8.40 3.64
C LEU A 746 0.61 -8.53 4.65
N GLN A 747 -0.31 -7.55 4.70
CA GLN A 747 -1.47 -7.60 5.58
C GLN A 747 -2.53 -8.59 5.11
N GLY A 748 -2.61 -8.84 3.81
CA GLY A 748 -3.53 -9.79 3.22
C GLY A 748 -3.46 -9.83 1.70
N TYR A 749 -4.25 -10.69 1.11
CA TYR A 749 -4.25 -10.99 -0.31
C TYR A 749 -5.44 -10.35 -1.04
N PRO A 750 -5.37 -10.22 -2.38
CA PRO A 750 -6.48 -9.75 -3.18
C PRO A 750 -7.70 -10.66 -3.11
N GLY A 751 -8.87 -10.12 -3.45
CA GLY A 751 -10.09 -10.90 -3.67
C GLY A 751 -10.06 -11.67 -5.00
N GLY A 752 -11.13 -12.42 -5.26
CA GLY A 752 -11.39 -13.14 -6.50
C GLY A 752 -12.30 -12.36 -7.45
N SER A 753 -12.23 -12.68 -8.75
CA SER A 753 -13.09 -12.11 -9.78
C SER A 753 -14.50 -12.71 -9.74
N GLY A 754 -15.52 -11.92 -10.07
CA GLY A 754 -16.85 -12.43 -10.42
C GLY A 754 -16.88 -12.95 -11.85
N ASN A 755 -17.90 -13.74 -12.20
CA ASN A 755 -18.04 -14.31 -13.53
C ASN A 755 -19.43 -14.02 -14.13
N SER A 756 -19.47 -13.76 -15.44
CA SER A 756 -20.70 -13.52 -16.21
C SER A 756 -21.37 -14.79 -16.74
N SER A 757 -20.84 -15.98 -16.45
CA SER A 757 -21.47 -17.25 -16.85
C SER A 757 -22.84 -17.45 -16.20
N SER A 758 -23.61 -18.41 -16.73
CA SER A 758 -24.94 -18.74 -16.20
C SER A 758 -24.90 -18.96 -14.67
N GLY A 759 -25.68 -18.17 -13.94
CA GLY A 759 -25.71 -18.19 -12.48
C GLY A 759 -24.96 -17.06 -11.79
N TYR A 760 -24.23 -16.25 -12.53
CA TYR A 760 -23.57 -15.03 -12.03
C TYR A 760 -22.83 -15.20 -10.70
N PRO A 761 -21.83 -16.08 -10.61
CA PRO A 761 -21.13 -16.34 -9.36
C PRO A 761 -20.24 -15.14 -8.97
N GLY A 762 -20.45 -14.59 -7.79
CA GLY A 762 -19.58 -13.58 -7.19
C GLY A 762 -18.24 -14.16 -6.78
N GLY A 763 -17.18 -13.34 -6.81
CA GLY A 763 -15.84 -13.68 -6.30
C GLY A 763 -15.80 -13.73 -4.77
N GLY A 764 -14.90 -14.52 -4.19
CA GLY A 764 -14.61 -14.51 -2.77
C GLY A 764 -13.69 -13.37 -2.38
N GLY A 765 -13.79 -12.87 -1.15
CA GLY A 765 -12.84 -11.90 -0.58
C GLY A 765 -11.48 -12.55 -0.29
N GLY A 766 -10.40 -11.77 -0.32
CA GLY A 766 -9.06 -12.22 0.07
C GLY A 766 -8.94 -12.49 1.57
N GLY A 767 -8.04 -13.37 1.95
CA GLY A 767 -7.67 -13.65 3.35
C GLY A 767 -6.23 -13.24 3.64
N ALA A 768 -5.80 -13.41 4.88
CA ALA A 768 -4.43 -13.08 5.30
C ALA A 768 -3.36 -14.03 4.74
N ASN A 769 -3.74 -15.22 4.31
CA ASN A 769 -2.83 -16.27 3.82
C ASN A 769 -3.06 -16.66 2.35
N ALA A 770 -4.22 -16.37 1.83
CA ALA A 770 -4.56 -16.77 0.47
C ALA A 770 -5.49 -15.74 -0.22
N ARG A 771 -5.38 -15.69 -1.54
CA ARG A 771 -6.29 -14.95 -2.41
C ARG A 771 -7.71 -15.52 -2.33
N GLY A 772 -8.71 -14.66 -2.52
CA GLY A 772 -10.09 -15.10 -2.74
C GLY A 772 -10.24 -15.86 -4.07
N GLY A 773 -11.06 -16.91 -4.06
CA GLY A 773 -11.38 -17.68 -5.26
C GLY A 773 -12.23 -16.88 -6.23
N SER A 774 -11.97 -17.02 -7.52
CA SER A 774 -12.82 -16.46 -8.57
C SER A 774 -14.08 -17.31 -8.76
N GLY A 775 -15.18 -16.70 -9.18
CA GLY A 775 -16.37 -17.42 -9.62
C GLY A 775 -16.01 -18.30 -10.84
N PRO A 776 -16.22 -19.62 -10.82
CA PRO A 776 -15.82 -20.51 -11.90
C PRO A 776 -16.57 -20.24 -13.21
N THR A 777 -15.91 -20.45 -14.37
CA THR A 777 -16.50 -20.29 -15.71
C THR A 777 -17.42 -21.45 -16.09
N THR A 778 -17.21 -22.62 -15.52
CA THR A 778 -17.89 -23.88 -15.88
C THR A 778 -19.02 -24.28 -14.91
N SER A 779 -19.15 -23.60 -13.79
CA SER A 779 -20.20 -23.81 -12.82
C SER A 779 -20.69 -22.48 -12.24
N SER A 780 -21.92 -22.45 -11.77
CA SER A 780 -22.52 -21.28 -11.10
C SER A 780 -22.16 -21.18 -9.61
N ALA A 781 -21.12 -21.86 -9.15
CA ALA A 781 -20.69 -21.81 -7.75
C ALA A 781 -20.01 -20.46 -7.42
N GLY A 782 -20.30 -19.89 -6.24
CA GLY A 782 -19.59 -18.71 -5.77
C GLY A 782 -18.11 -18.97 -5.49
N GLY A 783 -17.25 -17.95 -5.67
CA GLY A 783 -15.82 -18.04 -5.33
C GLY A 783 -15.62 -18.21 -3.82
N ALA A 784 -14.74 -19.12 -3.41
CA ALA A 784 -14.40 -19.30 -1.99
C ALA A 784 -13.64 -18.10 -1.42
N GLY A 785 -13.85 -17.76 -0.17
CA GLY A 785 -13.03 -16.81 0.57
C GLY A 785 -11.60 -17.31 0.76
N GLY A 786 -10.63 -16.40 0.70
CA GLY A 786 -9.23 -16.70 0.95
C GLY A 786 -8.98 -17.13 2.40
N ALA A 787 -8.11 -18.10 2.61
CA ALA A 787 -7.77 -18.57 3.94
C ALA A 787 -7.12 -17.50 4.82
N GLY A 788 -7.45 -17.53 6.08
CA GLY A 788 -6.78 -16.78 7.13
C GLY A 788 -5.44 -17.40 7.53
N LYS A 789 -4.83 -16.83 8.54
CA LYS A 789 -3.49 -17.20 9.00
C LYS A 789 -3.52 -17.65 10.44
N PRO A 790 -2.90 -18.83 10.76
CA PRO A 790 -2.83 -19.30 12.14
C PRO A 790 -1.90 -18.44 12.99
N ASN A 791 -2.23 -18.34 14.29
CA ASN A 791 -1.37 -17.69 15.27
C ASN A 791 -1.53 -18.32 16.66
N ALA A 792 -0.42 -18.61 17.29
CA ALA A 792 -0.37 -19.22 18.62
C ALA A 792 0.11 -18.25 19.70
N ILE A 793 -0.02 -16.94 19.51
CA ILE A 793 0.36 -15.93 20.51
C ILE A 793 -0.37 -16.12 21.83
N ASN A 794 -1.64 -16.51 21.76
CA ASN A 794 -2.47 -16.94 22.88
C ASN A 794 -3.00 -18.36 22.65
N PRO A 795 -2.30 -19.41 23.08
CA PRO A 795 -2.72 -20.80 22.82
C PRO A 795 -4.01 -21.18 23.56
N ALA A 796 -4.44 -20.41 24.54
CA ALA A 796 -5.71 -20.59 25.25
C ALA A 796 -6.90 -19.88 24.55
N HIS A 797 -6.67 -19.12 23.48
CA HIS A 797 -7.73 -18.45 22.75
C HIS A 797 -8.57 -19.47 21.98
N PRO A 798 -9.91 -19.38 21.98
CA PRO A 798 -10.78 -20.37 21.31
C PRO A 798 -10.61 -20.38 19.78
N VAL A 799 -10.07 -19.32 19.21
CA VAL A 799 -9.78 -19.21 17.78
C VAL A 799 -8.28 -19.22 17.58
N SER A 800 -7.77 -20.07 16.71
CA SER A 800 -6.35 -20.22 16.36
C SER A 800 -6.00 -19.66 14.98
N GLU A 801 -6.99 -19.36 14.14
CA GLU A 801 -6.83 -18.78 12.80
C GLU A 801 -7.63 -17.49 12.68
N PHE A 802 -7.06 -16.48 12.03
CA PHE A 802 -7.61 -15.13 11.94
C PHE A 802 -7.59 -14.61 10.49
N ALA A 803 -8.45 -13.67 10.20
CA ALA A 803 -8.48 -12.93 8.96
C ALA A 803 -8.76 -13.82 7.72
N GLY A 804 -9.85 -14.62 7.76
CA GLY A 804 -10.37 -15.32 6.59
C GLY A 804 -11.32 -14.45 5.76
N GLY A 805 -11.24 -14.54 4.42
CA GLY A 805 -12.11 -13.80 3.50
C GLY A 805 -13.53 -14.36 3.40
N GLY A 806 -14.51 -13.54 3.04
CA GLY A 806 -15.90 -13.98 2.81
C GLY A 806 -16.07 -14.71 1.48
N GLY A 807 -16.96 -15.70 1.42
CA GLY A 807 -17.33 -16.41 0.19
C GLY A 807 -18.26 -15.59 -0.72
N GLY A 808 -18.20 -15.77 -2.03
CA GLY A 808 -19.07 -15.14 -3.02
C GLY A 808 -20.48 -15.77 -3.09
N GLY A 809 -21.48 -14.99 -3.41
CA GLY A 809 -22.86 -15.44 -3.65
C GLY A 809 -23.00 -16.29 -4.93
N ALA A 810 -24.02 -17.16 -4.97
CA ALA A 810 -24.32 -17.98 -6.13
C ALA A 810 -25.83 -18.05 -6.43
N ALA A 811 -26.20 -18.16 -7.72
CA ALA A 811 -27.59 -18.33 -8.13
C ALA A 811 -28.14 -19.73 -7.85
N SER A 812 -29.44 -19.86 -7.66
CA SER A 812 -30.14 -21.16 -7.76
C SER A 812 -30.37 -21.51 -9.25
N PRO A 813 -30.25 -22.76 -9.71
CA PRO A 813 -30.00 -24.01 -8.99
C PRO A 813 -28.51 -24.38 -8.83
N SER A 814 -27.60 -23.46 -8.77
CA SER A 814 -26.14 -23.66 -8.62
C SER A 814 -25.81 -24.68 -7.52
N PRO A 815 -24.73 -25.48 -7.68
CA PRO A 815 -24.34 -26.47 -6.71
C PRO A 815 -23.99 -25.89 -5.34
N ALA A 816 -23.30 -24.76 -5.24
CA ALA A 816 -22.90 -24.19 -3.95
C ALA A 816 -22.61 -22.69 -4.02
N ALA A 817 -22.87 -21.97 -2.94
CA ALA A 817 -22.25 -20.66 -2.70
C ALA A 817 -20.78 -20.84 -2.31
N GLY A 818 -19.99 -19.76 -2.40
CA GLY A 818 -18.60 -19.78 -1.96
C GLY A 818 -18.49 -20.06 -0.46
N ALA A 819 -17.63 -21.00 -0.08
CA ALA A 819 -17.28 -21.18 1.33
C ALA A 819 -16.54 -19.95 1.87
N GLY A 820 -16.76 -19.62 3.16
CA GLY A 820 -15.92 -18.64 3.86
C GLY A 820 -14.52 -19.22 4.09
N GLY A 821 -13.52 -18.33 4.06
CA GLY A 821 -12.13 -18.69 4.36
C GLY A 821 -11.96 -19.07 5.83
N ALA A 822 -11.09 -20.06 6.10
CA ALA A 822 -10.68 -20.40 7.46
C ALA A 822 -10.16 -19.12 8.16
N GLY A 823 -10.37 -19.00 9.46
CA GLY A 823 -10.07 -17.77 10.20
C GLY A 823 -11.22 -16.77 10.26
N GLY A 824 -12.47 -17.26 10.19
CA GLY A 824 -13.67 -16.47 10.49
C GLY A 824 -14.40 -15.85 9.31
N GLY A 825 -14.04 -16.21 8.07
CA GLY A 825 -14.77 -15.74 6.89
C GLY A 825 -16.20 -16.26 6.82
N GLY A 826 -17.16 -15.43 6.51
CA GLY A 826 -18.55 -15.77 6.31
C GLY A 826 -18.77 -16.48 4.97
N ALA A 827 -19.60 -17.51 4.91
CA ALA A 827 -19.98 -18.19 3.68
C ALA A 827 -20.91 -17.33 2.82
N GLY A 828 -20.82 -17.47 1.51
CA GLY A 828 -21.74 -16.83 0.56
C GLY A 828 -23.17 -17.40 0.67
N GLY A 829 -24.14 -16.62 0.23
CA GLY A 829 -25.56 -16.98 0.14
C GLY A 829 -25.91 -17.60 -1.21
N LYS A 830 -26.83 -18.57 -1.20
CA LYS A 830 -27.33 -19.26 -2.38
C LYS A 830 -28.78 -18.87 -2.66
N GLY A 831 -29.09 -18.41 -3.89
CA GLY A 831 -30.45 -18.05 -4.26
C GLY A 831 -30.99 -16.95 -3.37
N PRO A 832 -32.17 -17.11 -2.75
CA PRO A 832 -32.77 -16.07 -1.91
C PRO A 832 -32.14 -15.98 -0.51
N ALA A 833 -31.30 -16.96 -0.12
CA ALA A 833 -30.65 -16.99 1.18
C ALA A 833 -29.51 -15.95 1.23
N ALA A 834 -29.46 -15.19 2.31
CA ALA A 834 -28.32 -14.33 2.62
C ALA A 834 -27.07 -15.17 2.93
N GLY A 835 -25.90 -14.60 2.71
CA GLY A 835 -24.64 -15.12 3.21
C GLY A 835 -24.58 -15.09 4.74
N THR A 836 -23.48 -15.55 5.32
CA THR A 836 -23.23 -15.46 6.76
C THR A 836 -22.26 -14.32 7.08
N ALA A 837 -22.44 -13.70 8.23
CA ALA A 837 -21.55 -12.66 8.70
C ALA A 837 -20.14 -13.24 8.99
N GLY A 838 -19.12 -12.41 8.88
CA GLY A 838 -17.79 -12.73 9.39
C GLY A 838 -17.83 -12.91 10.90
N THR A 839 -17.04 -13.87 11.39
CA THR A 839 -16.94 -14.16 12.83
C THR A 839 -16.33 -12.96 13.57
N VAL A 840 -16.98 -12.52 14.64
CA VAL A 840 -16.49 -11.43 15.48
C VAL A 840 -15.14 -11.78 16.11
N ASN A 841 -14.30 -10.79 16.35
CA ASN A 841 -12.97 -10.92 16.94
C ASN A 841 -12.01 -11.83 16.15
N THR A 842 -12.23 -11.91 14.84
CA THR A 842 -11.32 -12.64 13.93
C THR A 842 -10.87 -11.79 12.74
N GLY A 843 -11.54 -10.67 12.48
CA GLY A 843 -11.33 -9.89 11.27
C GLY A 843 -11.86 -10.57 10.01
N GLY A 844 -12.78 -11.53 10.13
CA GLY A 844 -13.32 -12.28 9.00
C GLY A 844 -14.19 -11.43 8.08
N GLY A 845 -14.05 -11.56 6.74
CA GLY A 845 -14.91 -10.89 5.76
C GLY A 845 -16.34 -11.45 5.75
N GLY A 846 -17.35 -10.62 5.47
CA GLY A 846 -18.75 -11.03 5.32
C GLY A 846 -19.01 -11.74 3.98
N GLY A 847 -19.90 -12.74 3.96
CA GLY A 847 -20.29 -13.47 2.74
C GLY A 847 -21.14 -12.61 1.79
N GLY A 848 -20.97 -12.78 0.49
CA GLY A 848 -21.81 -12.16 -0.54
C GLY A 848 -23.16 -12.88 -0.65
N SER A 849 -24.19 -12.18 -1.12
CA SER A 849 -25.54 -12.72 -1.32
C SER A 849 -25.99 -12.59 -2.76
N MET A 850 -26.73 -13.58 -3.31
CA MET A 850 -27.20 -13.51 -4.70
C MET A 850 -28.43 -12.61 -4.87
N CYS A 851 -29.50 -12.88 -4.13
CA CYS A 851 -30.78 -12.19 -4.24
C CYS A 851 -31.37 -11.85 -2.85
N GLY A 852 -30.55 -11.89 -1.80
CA GLY A 852 -30.99 -11.58 -0.44
C GLY A 852 -31.31 -10.09 -0.25
N PRO A 853 -32.09 -9.74 0.79
CA PRO A 853 -32.45 -8.35 1.06
C PRO A 853 -31.25 -7.46 1.41
N ALA A 854 -30.17 -8.04 1.89
CA ALA A 854 -28.91 -7.35 2.21
C ALA A 854 -27.72 -8.31 2.14
N GLY A 855 -26.54 -7.77 1.86
CA GLY A 855 -25.26 -8.40 2.16
C GLY A 855 -25.05 -8.46 3.68
N VAL A 856 -24.04 -9.15 4.12
CA VAL A 856 -23.80 -9.37 5.55
C VAL A 856 -22.50 -8.72 6.03
N ALA A 857 -22.49 -8.34 7.30
CA ALA A 857 -21.36 -7.62 7.88
C ALA A 857 -20.09 -8.49 7.96
N GLY A 858 -18.94 -7.85 7.91
CA GLY A 858 -17.68 -8.44 8.35
C GLY A 858 -17.62 -8.59 9.86
N GLY A 859 -16.72 -9.43 10.36
CA GLY A 859 -16.43 -9.59 11.78
C GLY A 859 -15.51 -8.48 12.29
N SER A 860 -15.64 -8.11 13.56
CA SER A 860 -14.69 -7.20 14.21
C SER A 860 -13.27 -7.77 14.24
N GLY A 861 -12.30 -6.88 14.32
CA GLY A 861 -10.89 -7.21 14.55
C GLY A 861 -10.59 -7.68 15.96
N ILE A 862 -9.31 -7.85 16.26
CA ILE A 862 -8.80 -8.22 17.58
C ILE A 862 -7.37 -7.71 17.74
N VAL A 863 -6.99 -7.36 18.98
CA VAL A 863 -5.60 -7.07 19.34
C VAL A 863 -5.18 -7.99 20.51
N ILE A 864 -4.10 -8.73 20.31
CA ILE A 864 -3.52 -9.61 21.34
C ILE A 864 -2.07 -9.19 21.56
N LEU A 865 -1.73 -8.92 22.81
CA LEU A 865 -0.37 -8.56 23.23
C LEU A 865 0.15 -9.62 24.20
N ARG A 866 1.40 -10.04 24.02
CA ARG A 866 2.08 -10.99 24.90
C ARG A 866 3.36 -10.37 25.45
N ALA A 867 3.41 -10.20 26.77
CA ALA A 867 4.59 -9.73 27.49
C ALA A 867 5.43 -10.92 27.99
N PRO A 868 6.78 -10.77 28.08
CA PRO A 868 7.63 -11.79 28.70
C PRO A 868 7.29 -11.99 30.19
N GLY A 869 7.53 -13.16 30.71
CA GLY A 869 7.28 -13.85 31.97
C GLY A 869 7.06 -13.09 33.28
N PRO A 870 6.96 -13.81 34.42
CA PRO A 870 6.19 -13.37 35.58
C PRO A 870 6.80 -12.22 36.42
N LEU A 871 7.97 -11.72 36.07
CA LEU A 871 8.69 -10.66 36.79
C LEU A 871 8.55 -9.29 36.10
N GLY A 872 7.48 -9.07 35.35
CA GLY A 872 7.24 -7.83 34.67
C GLY A 872 6.36 -6.84 35.46
N PRO A 873 6.25 -5.59 34.97
CA PRO A 873 5.35 -4.59 35.52
C PRO A 873 3.88 -5.05 35.52
N SER A 874 3.05 -4.40 36.31
CA SER A 874 1.63 -4.67 36.33
C SER A 874 0.98 -4.18 35.04
N TYR A 875 0.25 -5.05 34.37
CA TYR A 875 -0.53 -4.71 33.18
C TYR A 875 -2.02 -4.73 33.48
N THR A 876 -2.74 -3.76 32.96
CA THR A 876 -4.21 -3.69 33.06
C THR A 876 -4.80 -3.44 31.70
N ALA A 877 -5.77 -4.27 31.29
CA ALA A 877 -6.59 -4.07 30.10
C ALA A 877 -7.98 -3.56 30.51
N ALA A 878 -8.41 -2.43 29.97
CA ALA A 878 -9.73 -1.85 30.22
C ALA A 878 -10.41 -1.52 28.87
N PRO A 879 -11.76 -1.53 28.79
CA PRO A 879 -12.73 -1.93 29.85
C PRO A 879 -12.68 -3.43 30.15
N GLY A 880 -13.44 -3.88 31.14
CA GLY A 880 -13.43 -5.25 31.67
C GLY A 880 -13.86 -6.37 30.70
N THR A 881 -14.36 -6.03 29.50
CA THR A 881 -14.58 -6.97 28.38
C THR A 881 -13.27 -7.39 27.72
N ASN A 882 -12.22 -6.58 27.86
CA ASN A 882 -10.86 -6.93 27.46
C ASN A 882 -10.21 -7.77 28.60
N THR A 883 -9.41 -8.75 28.25
CA THR A 883 -8.95 -9.77 29.20
C THR A 883 -7.44 -9.75 29.41
N LYS A 884 -7.03 -10.15 30.62
CA LYS A 884 -5.65 -10.46 30.98
C LYS A 884 -5.57 -11.89 31.47
N ALA A 885 -4.62 -12.65 30.96
CA ALA A 885 -4.34 -14.02 31.37
C ALA A 885 -2.84 -14.24 31.55
N THR A 886 -2.48 -15.18 32.43
CA THR A 886 -1.09 -15.67 32.54
C THR A 886 -1.03 -17.06 31.93
N LEU A 887 -0.13 -17.26 30.97
CA LEU A 887 0.06 -18.56 30.35
C LEU A 887 0.82 -19.49 31.30
N PRO A 888 0.41 -20.80 31.40
CA PRO A 888 1.13 -21.76 32.23
C PRO A 888 2.55 -22.02 31.65
N GLY A 889 3.39 -22.58 32.49
CA GLY A 889 4.68 -23.05 32.07
C GLY A 889 4.65 -24.12 31.09
N PRO A 890 4.91 -24.51 29.96
CA PRO A 890 6.13 -24.25 29.19
C PRO A 890 6.10 -22.92 28.36
N ALA A 891 4.98 -22.23 28.34
CA ALA A 891 4.89 -20.88 27.71
C ALA A 891 5.54 -19.77 28.57
N GLY A 892 6.35 -20.12 29.56
CA GLY A 892 7.21 -19.21 30.32
C GLY A 892 6.49 -18.25 31.26
N GLY A 893 5.24 -18.51 31.66
CA GLY A 893 4.46 -17.62 32.52
C GLY A 893 4.18 -16.23 31.90
N CYS A 894 4.20 -16.13 30.57
CA CYS A 894 3.95 -14.87 29.88
C CYS A 894 2.56 -14.31 30.20
N THR A 895 2.45 -12.99 30.30
CA THR A 895 1.15 -12.31 30.38
C THR A 895 0.61 -12.06 28.99
N VAL A 896 -0.65 -12.47 28.74
CA VAL A 896 -1.38 -12.20 27.51
C VAL A 896 -2.54 -11.25 27.80
N LEU A 897 -2.66 -10.22 26.98
CA LEU A 897 -3.71 -9.21 27.03
C LEU A 897 -4.49 -9.31 25.72
N THR A 898 -5.81 -9.51 25.80
CA THR A 898 -6.68 -9.65 24.62
C THR A 898 -7.72 -8.54 24.63
N PHE A 899 -7.74 -7.75 23.55
CA PHE A 899 -8.67 -6.66 23.33
C PHE A 899 -9.63 -7.06 22.20
N THR A 900 -10.91 -7.12 22.55
CA THR A 900 -12.02 -7.41 21.63
C THR A 900 -12.91 -6.18 21.38
N VAL A 901 -12.66 -5.11 22.11
CA VAL A 901 -13.26 -3.77 21.96
C VAL A 901 -12.18 -2.73 22.18
N ASP A 902 -12.44 -1.49 21.76
CA ASP A 902 -11.59 -0.35 22.07
C ASP A 902 -11.26 -0.28 23.53
N GLY A 903 -10.02 0.06 23.84
CA GLY A 903 -9.58 0.06 25.22
C GLY A 903 -8.26 0.74 25.47
N THR A 904 -7.79 0.54 26.69
CA THR A 904 -6.52 1.09 27.19
C THR A 904 -5.71 -0.02 27.84
N LEU A 905 -4.46 -0.15 27.43
CA LEU A 905 -3.44 -0.89 28.15
C LEU A 905 -2.71 0.05 29.09
N THR A 906 -2.81 -0.17 30.40
CA THR A 906 -2.01 0.56 31.39
C THR A 906 -0.84 -0.30 31.83
N ILE A 907 0.36 0.29 31.79
CA ILE A 907 1.64 -0.32 32.21
C ILE A 907 2.11 0.44 33.46
N SER A 908 2.18 -0.21 34.59
CA SER A 908 2.54 0.38 35.90
C SER A 908 3.77 -0.30 36.51
#